data_dbbb6b8af2b162d1ec992a16779e733d
#
_entry.id   dbbb6b8af2b162d1ec992a16779e733d
#
_cell.length_a   1.000
_cell.length_b   1.000
_cell.length_c   1.000
_cell.angle_alpha   90.00
_cell.angle_beta   90.00
_cell.angle_gamma   90.00
#
_symmetry.space_group_name_H-M   'P 1'
#
loop_
_entity.id
_entity.type
_entity.pdbx_description
1 polymer ?
#
loop_
_entity_poly.entity_id
_entity_poly.type
_entity_poly.pdbx_seq_one_letter_code
_entity_poly.pdbx_strand_id
1 'polypeptide(L)'
;MQTNINGIPEELKKARQWGLYRLEWQEKKKKFNKIPVDPWTGGPGSSTNQDTWSDFNTAVAAAEKMGLDKGGLAFYFANGFAGVDLDHIGDDIDTYINGSNTDPDTNEVAHALELTDHSYSEISTSREGIHIIVKGKIPGDRRRRGHFEMYDSGRFFALTGWTIGGGREVKEVDLTPAYTHYIGKDKVFPMPKRYEHYENNLTTDEIIEKASNSTTGARFKILMYGGWEQFYPSQSEADMAFANDLAFWTGKDFQKMDEIFRQSSLYRDKYDEKHGKTSYGAGLLYKAINETQNVYNPKRDDRQPLKYEIGDFLNKNKPKPPRTWDDMGNAQRFLDAYGDVFRYSYIDKSWYWYNGTYWEVDKSGRILGAADKVVDAMDDEKVHVSEEADPEEALKKWAKFKSKSRSNRSKKNMVEEVQHHIAVGHDEWDRDGMLLNTPAGYVDLSSGILYPSDREKMFSKITGTEFSDTTGCEQWLKFLDTTFQGDKALIHEVQKMVGYSATASTVEQVMFILLGNGRNGKSVFMNTIAKALGNYAMTMQVSSIMTKRSQSGPTSDIARLENARLVISSEANEGDRLDESLLKQMTGGDKMVARFMYGADFEFVPKFKLWMATNHLPFIRGTDDGIWRRLIGVPFTHQVPLEEVDKNLEAKLDREQPGILSWIVDGAIAWQSEGLTPTASMREMIKTYRKEMDIIERFVADCCEVEEGATVKASAIYQAYKKWALENSEHVYTNTKFGKELSKKFDKKKVKGTNFYKKIRLKPIEDPRTNFLGN
;
A
#
# COMPACT_ATOMS: atom_id res chain seq x y z
N MET A 1 27.43 -11.51 29.95
CA MET A 1 27.71 -10.42 30.93
C MET A 1 27.65 -11.05 32.34
N GLN A 2 28.65 -10.84 33.19
CA GLN A 2 28.61 -11.38 34.54
C GLN A 2 27.58 -10.57 35.36
N THR A 3 26.72 -11.26 36.09
CA THR A 3 25.68 -10.60 36.91
C THR A 3 26.30 -9.81 38.06
N ASN A 4 25.97 -8.53 38.17
CA ASN A 4 26.38 -7.67 39.30
C ASN A 4 25.37 -7.85 40.46
N ILE A 5 25.60 -8.81 41.29
CA ILE A 5 24.73 -9.17 42.45
C ILE A 5 24.46 -7.96 43.37
N ASN A 6 25.44 -7.05 43.51
CA ASN A 6 25.31 -5.87 44.39
C ASN A 6 24.39 -4.80 43.81
N GLY A 7 24.14 -4.83 42.53
CA GLY A 7 23.17 -3.90 41.84
C GLY A 7 21.73 -4.34 41.95
N ILE A 8 21.46 -5.57 42.40
CA ILE A 8 20.07 -6.07 42.53
C ILE A 8 19.46 -5.57 43.86
N PRO A 9 18.24 -4.98 43.84
CA PRO A 9 17.55 -4.47 45.04
C PRO A 9 17.31 -5.55 46.09
N GLU A 10 17.44 -5.15 47.38
CA GLU A 10 17.15 -6.03 48.49
C GLU A 10 15.69 -6.56 48.50
N GLU A 11 14.79 -5.80 47.95
CA GLU A 11 13.37 -6.20 47.83
C GLU A 11 13.19 -7.38 46.88
N LEU A 12 13.89 -7.39 45.74
CA LEU A 12 13.88 -8.55 44.83
C LEU A 12 14.58 -9.75 45.44
N LYS A 13 15.69 -9.53 46.19
CA LYS A 13 16.39 -10.62 46.87
C LYS A 13 15.56 -11.33 47.94
N LYS A 14 14.63 -10.59 48.59
CA LYS A 14 13.69 -11.16 49.57
C LYS A 14 12.56 -11.96 48.94
N ALA A 15 12.26 -11.75 47.64
CA ALA A 15 11.22 -12.46 46.94
C ALA A 15 11.65 -13.92 46.65
N ARG A 16 10.72 -14.86 46.84
CA ARG A 16 10.96 -16.29 46.50
C ARG A 16 10.51 -16.56 45.04
N GLN A 17 11.11 -15.80 44.11
CA GLN A 17 10.75 -15.82 42.68
C GLN A 17 12.00 -15.93 41.80
N TRP A 18 13.03 -16.62 42.29
CA TRP A 18 14.30 -16.77 41.63
C TRP A 18 14.44 -18.14 40.98
N GLY A 19 15.09 -18.15 39.82
CA GLY A 19 15.53 -19.32 39.10
C GLY A 19 16.79 -19.04 38.32
N LEU A 20 17.11 -19.93 37.43
CA LEU A 20 18.24 -19.79 36.52
C LEU A 20 17.75 -19.83 35.08
N TYR A 21 18.58 -19.35 34.17
CA TYR A 21 18.42 -19.64 32.75
C TYR A 21 19.75 -20.15 32.18
N ARG A 22 19.66 -21.00 31.14
CA ARG A 22 20.78 -21.38 30.29
C ARG A 22 20.56 -20.88 28.86
N LEU A 23 21.65 -20.64 28.14
CA LEU A 23 21.64 -20.27 26.74
C LEU A 23 21.68 -21.53 25.88
N GLU A 24 20.72 -21.67 24.98
CA GLU A 24 20.64 -22.74 24.00
C GLU A 24 20.55 -22.15 22.60
N TRP A 25 21.48 -22.57 21.71
CA TRP A 25 21.48 -22.09 20.33
C TRP A 25 20.35 -22.70 19.52
N GLN A 26 19.56 -21.89 18.88
CA GLN A 26 18.51 -22.33 17.95
C GLN A 26 18.95 -22.14 16.50
N GLU A 27 19.34 -23.23 15.84
CA GLU A 27 19.79 -23.25 14.44
C GLU A 27 18.80 -22.57 13.47
N LYS A 28 17.50 -22.86 13.60
CA LYS A 28 16.45 -22.29 12.73
C LYS A 28 16.31 -20.77 12.87
N LYS A 29 16.55 -20.21 14.03
CA LYS A 29 16.37 -18.79 14.33
C LYS A 29 17.68 -18.02 14.38
N LYS A 30 18.83 -18.72 14.27
CA LYS A 30 20.19 -18.17 14.39
C LYS A 30 20.37 -17.27 15.61
N LYS A 31 19.78 -17.66 16.75
CA LYS A 31 19.88 -16.92 18.01
C LYS A 31 19.90 -17.85 19.22
N PHE A 32 20.42 -17.32 20.34
CA PHE A 32 20.34 -18.02 21.62
C PHE A 32 18.97 -17.82 22.26
N ASN A 33 18.38 -18.93 22.75
CA ASN A 33 17.20 -18.91 23.59
C ASN A 33 17.62 -19.02 25.06
N LYS A 34 16.93 -18.30 25.93
CA LYS A 34 17.08 -18.39 27.36
C LYS A 34 16.09 -19.44 27.89
N ILE A 35 16.61 -20.61 28.28
CA ILE A 35 15.78 -21.72 28.76
C ILE A 35 15.80 -21.69 30.30
N PRO A 36 14.65 -21.65 30.98
CA PRO A 36 14.58 -21.62 32.42
C PRO A 36 15.09 -22.94 33.03
N VAL A 37 15.80 -22.84 34.15
CA VAL A 37 16.37 -23.96 34.86
C VAL A 37 15.97 -23.87 36.35
N ASP A 38 15.57 -25.00 36.91
CA ASP A 38 15.23 -25.14 38.31
C ASP A 38 16.50 -25.12 39.17
N PRO A 39 16.68 -24.17 40.11
CA PRO A 39 17.85 -24.06 40.95
C PRO A 39 18.07 -25.24 41.90
N TRP A 40 17.01 -25.95 42.26
CA TRP A 40 17.08 -27.08 43.21
C TRP A 40 17.62 -28.35 42.55
N THR A 41 17.18 -28.61 41.34
CA THR A 41 17.46 -29.88 40.64
C THR A 41 18.46 -29.75 39.51
N GLY A 42 18.66 -28.54 38.95
CA GLY A 42 19.41 -28.30 37.72
C GLY A 42 18.65 -28.76 36.46
N GLY A 43 17.43 -29.26 36.63
CA GLY A 43 16.53 -29.68 35.55
C GLY A 43 15.73 -28.52 34.91
N PRO A 44 14.74 -28.82 34.06
CA PRO A 44 13.90 -27.79 33.45
C PRO A 44 13.12 -26.98 34.49
N GLY A 45 13.25 -25.67 34.45
CA GLY A 45 12.43 -24.72 35.21
C GLY A 45 11.19 -24.29 34.46
N SER A 46 10.26 -23.65 35.15
CA SER A 46 9.01 -23.15 34.58
C SER A 46 8.71 -21.74 35.04
N SER A 47 8.31 -20.87 34.13
CA SER A 47 7.86 -19.51 34.47
C SER A 47 6.44 -19.45 35.03
N THR A 48 5.73 -20.57 35.10
CA THR A 48 4.37 -20.67 35.62
C THR A 48 4.25 -21.62 36.80
N ASN A 49 5.21 -22.55 36.99
CA ASN A 49 5.21 -23.46 38.12
C ASN A 49 6.15 -22.95 39.21
N GLN A 50 5.60 -22.42 40.29
CA GLN A 50 6.33 -21.84 41.43
C GLN A 50 7.17 -22.86 42.23
N ASP A 51 6.89 -24.18 42.14
CA ASP A 51 7.66 -25.22 42.79
C ASP A 51 9.10 -25.30 42.24
N THR A 52 9.33 -24.82 41.02
CA THR A 52 10.63 -24.74 40.37
C THR A 52 11.38 -23.42 40.66
N TRP A 53 10.83 -22.58 41.54
CA TRP A 53 11.44 -21.29 41.94
C TRP A 53 12.13 -21.43 43.31
N SER A 54 13.11 -20.58 43.56
CA SER A 54 13.87 -20.59 44.82
C SER A 54 13.94 -19.19 45.45
N ASP A 55 14.55 -19.11 46.59
CA ASP A 55 15.09 -17.88 47.15
C ASP A 55 16.36 -17.45 46.41
N PHE A 56 16.74 -16.19 46.60
CA PHE A 56 17.88 -15.56 45.95
C PHE A 56 19.20 -16.30 46.19
N ASN A 57 19.49 -16.65 47.47
CA ASN A 57 20.76 -17.28 47.84
C ASN A 57 20.91 -18.67 47.22
N THR A 58 19.83 -19.44 47.17
CA THR A 58 19.77 -20.73 46.48
C THR A 58 20.03 -20.59 44.99
N ALA A 59 19.41 -19.60 44.33
CA ALA A 59 19.64 -19.34 42.93
C ALA A 59 21.11 -18.91 42.65
N VAL A 60 21.68 -18.05 43.47
CA VAL A 60 23.08 -17.62 43.35
C VAL A 60 24.04 -18.80 43.48
N ALA A 61 23.90 -19.61 44.52
CA ALA A 61 24.75 -20.80 44.73
C ALA A 61 24.62 -21.81 43.57
N ALA A 62 23.42 -22.01 43.06
CA ALA A 62 23.19 -22.87 41.91
C ALA A 62 23.79 -22.29 40.61
N ALA A 63 23.72 -20.96 40.38
CA ALA A 63 24.35 -20.27 39.26
C ALA A 63 25.89 -20.42 39.26
N GLU A 64 26.52 -20.26 40.42
CA GLU A 64 27.97 -20.47 40.59
C GLU A 64 28.38 -21.90 40.25
N LYS A 65 27.59 -22.88 40.68
CA LYS A 65 27.83 -24.29 40.42
C LYS A 65 27.63 -24.65 38.92
N MET A 66 26.70 -24.00 38.24
CA MET A 66 26.40 -24.25 36.84
C MET A 66 27.44 -23.63 35.88
N GLY A 67 28.19 -22.62 36.34
CA GLY A 67 29.10 -21.82 35.53
C GLY A 67 28.39 -20.69 34.80
N LEU A 68 28.81 -19.46 35.08
CA LEU A 68 28.14 -18.22 34.58
C LEU A 68 28.33 -17.92 33.10
N ASP A 69 29.21 -18.62 32.41
CA ASP A 69 29.45 -18.55 30.97
C ASP A 69 28.28 -19.12 30.12
N LYS A 70 27.47 -19.98 30.72
CA LYS A 70 26.40 -20.73 30.07
C LYS A 70 24.99 -20.29 30.47
N GLY A 71 24.82 -19.24 31.28
CA GLY A 71 23.53 -18.77 31.76
C GLY A 71 23.63 -17.71 32.85
N GLY A 72 22.62 -17.56 33.69
CA GLY A 72 22.57 -16.59 34.76
C GLY A 72 21.31 -16.66 35.62
N LEU A 73 21.10 -15.62 36.42
CA LEU A 73 19.95 -15.50 37.31
C LEU A 73 18.70 -15.09 36.52
N ALA A 74 17.57 -15.72 36.82
CA ALA A 74 16.25 -15.43 36.29
C ALA A 74 15.32 -14.98 37.43
N PHE A 75 14.59 -13.89 37.23
CA PHE A 75 13.54 -13.43 38.13
C PHE A 75 12.17 -13.61 37.48
N TYR A 76 11.30 -14.38 38.12
CA TYR A 76 9.95 -14.69 37.59
C TYR A 76 8.94 -13.67 38.09
N PHE A 77 8.04 -13.23 37.19
CA PHE A 77 6.98 -12.26 37.50
C PHE A 77 5.76 -12.95 38.12
N ALA A 78 5.45 -12.55 39.34
CA ALA A 78 4.29 -12.93 40.15
C ALA A 78 4.17 -11.98 41.37
N ASN A 79 3.15 -12.19 42.22
CA ASN A 79 3.00 -11.52 43.51
C ASN A 79 3.11 -9.97 43.44
N GLY A 80 2.58 -9.36 42.37
CA GLY A 80 2.53 -7.91 42.20
C GLY A 80 3.77 -7.30 41.55
N PHE A 81 4.80 -8.07 41.20
CA PHE A 81 5.92 -7.58 40.39
C PHE A 81 5.58 -7.65 38.92
N ALA A 82 5.90 -6.57 38.21
CA ALA A 82 5.78 -6.49 36.74
C ALA A 82 7.11 -6.03 36.12
N GLY A 83 7.41 -6.52 34.95
CA GLY A 83 8.59 -6.17 34.16
C GLY A 83 8.22 -5.44 32.87
N VAL A 84 9.02 -4.45 32.56
CA VAL A 84 9.00 -3.70 31.29
C VAL A 84 10.32 -3.97 30.58
N ASP A 85 10.26 -4.37 29.33
CA ASP A 85 11.40 -4.73 28.49
C ASP A 85 11.38 -3.89 27.21
N LEU A 86 12.47 -3.16 26.99
CA LEU A 86 12.72 -2.41 25.76
C LEU A 86 13.95 -2.99 25.09
N ASP A 87 13.76 -3.56 23.92
CA ASP A 87 14.84 -4.11 23.08
C ASP A 87 15.20 -3.15 21.94
N HIS A 88 16.39 -3.32 21.33
CA HIS A 88 16.86 -2.56 20.16
C HIS A 88 16.94 -1.03 20.33
N ILE A 89 17.33 -0.59 21.51
CA ILE A 89 17.54 0.82 21.87
C ILE A 89 18.98 1.13 22.26
N GLY A 90 19.97 0.43 21.69
CA GLY A 90 21.39 0.55 22.04
C GLY A 90 21.93 1.97 21.94
N ASP A 91 21.57 2.71 20.90
CA ASP A 91 22.00 4.11 20.69
C ASP A 91 21.44 5.04 21.79
N ASP A 92 20.19 4.82 22.24
CA ASP A 92 19.57 5.58 23.33
C ASP A 92 20.24 5.27 24.66
N ILE A 93 20.62 4.01 24.91
CA ILE A 93 21.38 3.60 26.10
C ILE A 93 22.73 4.32 26.14
N ASP A 94 23.48 4.32 25.04
CA ASP A 94 24.79 4.94 24.93
C ASP A 94 24.74 6.46 25.16
N THR A 95 23.78 7.12 24.52
CA THR A 95 23.58 8.59 24.65
C THR A 95 23.07 8.96 26.05
N TYR A 96 22.24 8.16 26.66
CA TYR A 96 21.77 8.35 28.02
C TYR A 96 22.91 8.20 29.05
N ILE A 97 23.75 7.16 28.96
CA ILE A 97 24.84 6.87 29.90
C ILE A 97 25.93 7.94 29.82
N ASN A 98 26.29 8.40 28.62
CA ASN A 98 27.32 9.43 28.45
C ASN A 98 26.81 10.84 28.68
N GLY A 99 25.51 11.03 28.96
CA GLY A 99 24.86 12.32 29.24
C GLY A 99 24.66 13.23 28.02
N SER A 100 24.84 12.71 26.80
CA SER A 100 24.66 13.51 25.59
C SER A 100 23.19 13.69 25.20
N ASN A 101 22.31 12.75 25.60
CA ASN A 101 20.86 12.88 25.47
C ASN A 101 20.15 12.17 26.63
N THR A 102 19.59 12.96 27.55
CA THR A 102 18.80 12.49 28.71
C THR A 102 17.39 13.08 28.71
N ASP A 103 16.96 13.64 27.59
CA ASP A 103 15.65 14.26 27.42
C ASP A 103 14.60 13.18 27.13
N PRO A 104 13.54 13.05 27.96
CA PRO A 104 12.48 12.06 27.77
C PRO A 104 11.71 12.20 26.45
N ASP A 105 11.68 13.37 25.86
CA ASP A 105 10.99 13.59 24.58
C ASP A 105 11.76 13.05 23.35
N THR A 106 13.06 12.75 23.52
CA THR A 106 13.96 12.37 22.41
C THR A 106 14.85 11.15 22.69
N ASN A 107 14.79 10.59 23.91
CA ASN A 107 15.55 9.40 24.31
C ASN A 107 14.61 8.36 24.95
N GLU A 108 14.51 7.19 24.37
CA GLU A 108 13.62 6.11 24.81
C GLU A 108 13.94 5.60 26.23
N VAL A 109 15.21 5.60 26.63
CA VAL A 109 15.59 5.23 28.02
C VAL A 109 15.04 6.24 29.01
N ALA A 110 15.28 7.55 28.78
CA ALA A 110 14.81 8.62 29.66
C ALA A 110 13.29 8.60 29.77
N HIS A 111 12.60 8.42 28.63
CA HIS A 111 11.13 8.35 28.57
C HIS A 111 10.57 7.16 29.36
N ALA A 112 11.13 5.97 29.16
CA ALA A 112 10.70 4.77 29.88
C ALA A 112 10.92 4.88 31.39
N LEU A 113 12.05 5.49 31.81
CA LEU A 113 12.35 5.74 33.21
C LEU A 113 11.36 6.72 33.84
N GLU A 114 10.99 7.79 33.14
CA GLU A 114 9.98 8.75 33.61
C GLU A 114 8.61 8.09 33.77
N LEU A 115 8.13 7.32 32.76
CA LEU A 115 6.86 6.61 32.81
C LEU A 115 6.79 5.50 33.86
N THR A 116 7.92 5.08 34.39
CA THR A 116 8.04 4.05 35.44
C THR A 116 8.57 4.60 36.77
N ASP A 117 8.46 5.93 36.96
CA ASP A 117 8.89 6.66 38.17
C ASP A 117 10.35 6.32 38.59
N HIS A 118 11.26 6.13 37.64
CA HIS A 118 12.64 5.74 37.89
C HIS A 118 12.78 4.52 38.85
N SER A 119 11.88 3.53 38.69
CA SER A 119 11.96 2.26 39.39
C SER A 119 13.25 1.50 39.01
N TYR A 120 13.57 0.41 39.74
CA TYR A 120 14.73 -0.39 39.41
C TYR A 120 14.84 -0.73 37.95
N SER A 121 15.93 -0.28 37.33
CA SER A 121 16.19 -0.45 35.91
C SER A 121 17.64 -0.91 35.68
N GLU A 122 17.82 -1.82 34.75
CA GLU A 122 19.09 -2.39 34.39
C GLU A 122 19.27 -2.54 32.87
N ILE A 123 20.52 -2.60 32.45
CA ILE A 123 20.86 -2.93 31.07
C ILE A 123 20.65 -4.42 30.83
N SER A 124 19.98 -4.82 29.78
CA SER A 124 19.71 -6.21 29.43
C SER A 124 20.98 -6.99 29.07
N THR A 125 20.87 -8.32 29.03
CA THR A 125 22.02 -9.20 28.72
C THR A 125 22.62 -9.00 27.33
N SER A 126 21.85 -8.48 26.39
CA SER A 126 22.29 -8.15 25.02
C SER A 126 23.05 -6.83 24.92
N ARG A 127 22.90 -5.93 25.86
CA ARG A 127 23.31 -4.52 25.87
C ARG A 127 22.57 -3.63 24.87
N GLU A 128 21.60 -4.19 24.17
CA GLU A 128 20.78 -3.50 23.17
C GLU A 128 19.40 -3.10 23.74
N GLY A 129 19.17 -3.32 25.02
CA GLY A 129 17.89 -3.04 25.68
C GLY A 129 18.01 -2.83 27.16
N ILE A 130 16.90 -2.45 27.80
CA ILE A 130 16.80 -2.27 29.26
C ILE A 130 15.64 -3.08 29.82
N HIS A 131 15.80 -3.54 31.07
CA HIS A 131 14.74 -4.11 31.89
C HIS A 131 14.38 -3.13 33.00
N ILE A 132 13.09 -2.89 33.22
CA ILE A 132 12.58 -2.11 34.35
C ILE A 132 11.65 -3.02 35.16
N ILE A 133 11.85 -3.09 36.48
CA ILE A 133 10.98 -3.85 37.39
C ILE A 133 10.26 -2.91 38.33
N VAL A 134 8.95 -3.08 38.41
CA VAL A 134 8.05 -2.27 39.23
C VAL A 134 7.14 -3.18 40.07
N LYS A 135 6.50 -2.64 41.08
CA LYS A 135 5.30 -3.18 41.66
C LYS A 135 4.13 -2.52 40.98
N GLY A 136 3.26 -3.31 40.34
CA GLY A 136 2.13 -2.79 39.62
C GLY A 136 1.39 -3.88 38.86
N LYS A 137 0.27 -3.51 38.26
CA LYS A 137 -0.52 -4.40 37.43
C LYS A 137 -0.62 -3.84 36.03
N ILE A 138 -0.45 -4.70 35.05
CA ILE A 138 -0.58 -4.30 33.65
C ILE A 138 -2.08 -4.12 33.33
N PRO A 139 -2.50 -2.95 32.80
CA PRO A 139 -3.93 -2.60 32.70
C PRO A 139 -4.69 -3.26 31.55
N GLY A 140 -4.01 -3.96 30.64
CA GLY A 140 -4.65 -4.62 29.48
C GLY A 140 -4.09 -6.01 29.22
N ASP A 141 -4.65 -6.69 28.20
CA ASP A 141 -4.26 -8.09 27.88
C ASP A 141 -3.09 -8.20 26.92
N ARG A 142 -2.83 -7.16 26.15
CA ARG A 142 -1.72 -7.14 25.22
C ARG A 142 -0.41 -7.00 25.98
N ARG A 143 0.60 -7.81 25.63
CA ARG A 143 1.88 -7.87 26.34
C ARG A 143 3.05 -7.36 25.51
N ARG A 144 2.86 -7.13 24.22
CA ARG A 144 3.92 -6.75 23.30
C ARG A 144 3.45 -5.87 22.17
N ARG A 145 4.29 -4.86 21.80
CA ARG A 145 4.18 -4.11 20.55
C ARG A 145 5.57 -3.71 20.06
N GLY A 146 5.94 -4.17 18.88
CA GLY A 146 7.30 -3.94 18.36
C GLY A 146 8.38 -4.55 19.25
N HIS A 147 9.30 -3.72 19.72
CA HIS A 147 10.40 -4.06 20.63
C HIS A 147 10.09 -3.80 22.10
N PHE A 148 8.86 -3.45 22.42
CA PHE A 148 8.42 -3.16 23.78
C PHE A 148 7.53 -4.28 24.31
N GLU A 149 7.86 -4.80 25.50
CA GLU A 149 7.14 -5.89 26.15
C GLU A 149 6.88 -5.59 27.63
N MET A 150 5.73 -6.02 28.17
CA MET A 150 5.36 -5.90 29.58
C MET A 150 4.82 -7.23 30.09
N TYR A 151 5.30 -7.67 31.25
CA TYR A 151 4.91 -8.95 31.86
C TYR A 151 4.70 -8.82 33.36
N ASP A 152 3.58 -9.35 33.89
CA ASP A 152 3.27 -9.48 35.32
C ASP A 152 3.08 -10.94 35.74
N SER A 153 3.17 -11.87 34.78
CA SER A 153 3.07 -13.32 35.02
C SER A 153 3.60 -14.10 33.80
N GLY A 154 3.91 -15.39 34.01
CA GLY A 154 4.25 -16.34 32.97
C GLY A 154 5.57 -16.07 32.22
N ARG A 155 6.38 -15.17 32.70
CA ARG A 155 7.68 -14.79 32.12
C ARG A 155 8.74 -14.55 33.20
N PHE A 156 10.00 -14.45 32.78
CA PHE A 156 11.10 -14.06 33.60
C PHE A 156 12.03 -13.08 32.89
N PHE A 157 12.73 -12.26 33.66
CA PHE A 157 13.88 -11.51 33.15
C PHE A 157 15.20 -12.19 33.58
N ALA A 158 16.13 -12.17 32.63
CA ALA A 158 17.52 -12.56 32.89
C ALA A 158 18.25 -11.36 33.51
N LEU A 159 18.33 -11.31 34.82
CA LEU A 159 18.83 -10.12 35.53
C LEU A 159 20.35 -9.99 35.43
N THR A 160 20.78 -8.76 35.15
CA THR A 160 22.19 -8.40 35.03
C THR A 160 22.72 -7.66 36.27
N GLY A 161 21.86 -6.91 36.96
CA GLY A 161 22.23 -6.05 38.07
C GLY A 161 23.08 -4.82 37.65
N TRP A 162 23.24 -4.56 36.36
CA TRP A 162 23.91 -3.37 35.85
C TRP A 162 22.89 -2.24 35.69
N THR A 163 22.74 -1.44 36.76
CA THR A 163 21.70 -0.41 36.86
C THR A 163 21.94 0.75 35.91
N ILE A 164 20.83 1.31 35.39
CA ILE A 164 20.78 2.51 34.56
C ILE A 164 19.77 3.50 35.16
N GLY A 165 19.93 4.81 34.93
CA GLY A 165 19.01 5.84 35.38
C GLY A 165 18.93 6.11 36.87
N GLY A 166 19.84 5.55 37.68
CA GLY A 166 19.95 5.80 39.13
C GLY A 166 18.89 5.12 39.99
N GLY A 167 17.86 4.44 39.40
CA GLY A 167 16.82 3.68 40.11
C GLY A 167 17.40 2.38 40.73
N ARG A 168 17.52 2.35 42.06
CA ARG A 168 18.02 1.18 42.80
C ARG A 168 16.96 0.48 43.66
N GLU A 169 15.74 1.01 43.65
CA GLU A 169 14.60 0.50 44.40
C GLU A 169 13.47 0.15 43.49
N VAL A 170 12.72 -0.90 43.84
CA VAL A 170 11.49 -1.26 43.10
C VAL A 170 10.38 -0.40 43.65
N LYS A 171 9.77 0.42 42.78
CA LYS A 171 8.67 1.33 43.18
C LYS A 171 7.31 0.75 42.84
N GLU A 172 6.30 1.19 43.55
CA GLU A 172 4.91 0.95 43.21
C GLU A 172 4.48 1.98 42.13
N VAL A 173 4.11 1.52 40.93
CA VAL A 173 3.88 2.37 39.76
C VAL A 173 2.54 2.01 39.09
N ASP A 174 1.74 3.03 38.76
CA ASP A 174 0.65 2.85 37.81
C ASP A 174 1.21 2.72 36.38
N LEU A 175 1.15 1.52 35.85
CA LEU A 175 1.63 1.22 34.49
C LEU A 175 0.71 1.70 33.38
N THR A 176 -0.43 2.35 33.67
CA THR A 176 -1.37 2.84 32.66
C THR A 176 -0.75 3.85 31.67
N PRO A 177 0.09 4.81 32.09
CA PRO A 177 0.76 5.73 31.17
C PRO A 177 1.72 4.99 30.23
N ALA A 178 2.63 4.16 30.78
CA ALA A 178 3.58 3.39 30.01
C ALA A 178 2.87 2.40 29.05
N TYR A 179 1.85 1.72 29.53
CA TYR A 179 1.05 0.82 28.70
C TYR A 179 0.34 1.57 27.57
N THR A 180 -0.25 2.72 27.85
CA THR A 180 -0.97 3.51 26.83
C THR A 180 -0.03 4.06 25.76
N HIS A 181 1.19 4.46 26.17
CA HIS A 181 2.18 5.00 25.26
C HIS A 181 2.76 3.90 24.36
N TYR A 182 3.26 2.82 24.94
CA TYR A 182 4.02 1.80 24.21
C TYR A 182 3.15 0.70 23.59
N ILE A 183 2.11 0.22 24.29
CA ILE A 183 1.28 -0.90 23.84
C ILE A 183 -0.04 -0.37 23.22
N GLY A 184 -0.52 0.77 23.69
CA GLY A 184 -1.76 1.40 23.25
C GLY A 184 -2.98 0.87 24.00
N LYS A 185 -4.07 1.64 23.94
CA LYS A 185 -5.36 1.21 24.50
C LYS A 185 -5.85 0.01 23.69
N ASP A 186 -6.19 -1.07 24.37
CA ASP A 186 -7.03 -2.10 23.75
C ASP A 186 -8.28 -1.41 23.21
N LYS A 187 -8.54 -1.58 21.91
CA LYS A 187 -9.81 -1.12 21.33
C LYS A 187 -10.91 -1.93 22.02
N VAL A 188 -11.49 -1.41 23.08
CA VAL A 188 -12.74 -1.93 23.63
C VAL A 188 -13.80 -1.61 22.59
N PHE A 189 -14.11 -2.58 21.74
CA PHE A 189 -15.25 -2.45 20.83
C PHE A 189 -16.51 -2.41 21.70
N PRO A 190 -17.26 -1.30 21.70
CA PRO A 190 -18.55 -1.27 22.38
C PRO A 190 -19.44 -2.34 21.75
N MET A 191 -20.14 -3.11 22.56
CA MET A 191 -21.24 -3.95 22.06
C MET A 191 -22.11 -3.07 21.15
N PRO A 192 -22.37 -3.48 19.90
CA PRO A 192 -23.23 -2.71 19.02
C PRO A 192 -24.58 -2.55 19.70
N LYS A 193 -25.08 -1.32 19.80
CA LYS A 193 -26.40 -1.02 20.39
C LYS A 193 -27.52 -1.68 19.61
N ARG A 194 -27.28 -2.02 18.37
CA ARG A 194 -28.12 -2.80 17.45
C ARG A 194 -27.19 -3.31 16.33
N TYR A 195 -27.09 -4.62 16.13
CA TYR A 195 -26.51 -5.15 14.91
C TYR A 195 -27.64 -5.56 13.98
N GLU A 196 -27.56 -5.12 12.73
CA GLU A 196 -28.44 -5.59 11.69
C GLU A 196 -27.97 -6.99 11.29
N HIS A 197 -28.74 -8.02 11.58
CA HIS A 197 -28.53 -9.31 10.97
C HIS A 197 -29.30 -9.32 9.65
N TYR A 198 -28.73 -9.95 8.66
CA TYR A 198 -29.38 -10.12 7.37
C TYR A 198 -30.07 -11.48 7.37
N GLU A 199 -31.39 -11.49 7.11
CA GLU A 199 -32.16 -12.73 7.08
C GLU A 199 -31.53 -13.75 6.13
N ASN A 200 -30.93 -14.77 6.71
CA ASN A 200 -30.39 -15.92 6.05
C ASN A 200 -31.10 -17.14 6.63
N ASN A 201 -32.06 -17.69 5.85
CA ASN A 201 -32.91 -18.82 6.28
C ASN A 201 -32.21 -20.17 6.26
N LEU A 202 -30.88 -20.22 5.96
CA LEU A 202 -30.11 -21.44 5.98
C LEU A 202 -29.88 -21.92 7.41
N THR A 203 -29.91 -23.23 7.59
CA THR A 203 -29.48 -23.89 8.83
C THR A 203 -27.97 -23.82 9.00
N THR A 204 -27.46 -24.06 10.21
CA THR A 204 -26.01 -24.12 10.48
C THR A 204 -25.31 -25.17 9.63
N ASP A 205 -25.92 -26.35 9.41
CA ASP A 205 -25.36 -27.41 8.55
C ASP A 205 -25.30 -26.98 7.09
N GLU A 206 -26.36 -26.36 6.56
CA GLU A 206 -26.35 -25.82 5.19
C GLU A 206 -25.33 -24.71 5.00
N ILE A 207 -25.11 -23.87 6.02
CA ILE A 207 -24.07 -22.84 6.00
C ILE A 207 -22.67 -23.48 5.96
N ILE A 208 -22.41 -24.48 6.80
CA ILE A 208 -21.14 -25.21 6.83
C ILE A 208 -20.90 -25.91 5.49
N GLU A 209 -21.91 -26.55 4.92
CA GLU A 209 -21.81 -27.19 3.61
C GLU A 209 -21.48 -26.18 2.49
N LYS A 210 -22.27 -25.10 2.40
CA LYS A 210 -22.07 -24.07 1.39
C LYS A 210 -20.73 -23.34 1.55
N ALA A 211 -20.35 -22.98 2.76
CA ALA A 211 -19.06 -22.37 3.05
C ALA A 211 -17.91 -23.30 2.69
N SER A 212 -18.04 -24.58 3.00
CA SER A 212 -17.07 -25.63 2.69
C SER A 212 -16.91 -25.89 1.20
N ASN A 213 -17.94 -25.66 0.41
CA ASN A 213 -17.96 -25.88 -1.04
C ASN A 213 -17.78 -24.58 -1.85
N SER A 214 -17.55 -23.46 -1.16
CA SER A 214 -17.28 -22.15 -1.80
C SER A 214 -15.85 -22.04 -2.34
N THR A 215 -15.56 -20.98 -3.05
CA THR A 215 -14.21 -20.64 -3.53
C THR A 215 -13.19 -20.50 -2.41
N THR A 216 -13.61 -20.10 -1.20
CA THR A 216 -12.79 -20.06 0.01
C THR A 216 -12.95 -21.32 0.89
N GLY A 217 -13.63 -22.32 0.41
CA GLY A 217 -14.01 -23.51 1.17
C GLY A 217 -12.85 -24.32 1.70
N ALA A 218 -11.69 -24.33 1.02
CA ALA A 218 -10.49 -24.97 1.53
C ALA A 218 -10.01 -24.32 2.84
N ARG A 219 -9.98 -22.98 2.89
CA ARG A 219 -9.64 -22.21 4.10
C ARG A 219 -10.68 -22.44 5.19
N PHE A 220 -11.95 -22.39 4.86
CA PHE A 220 -13.04 -22.62 5.80
C PHE A 220 -12.94 -24.03 6.43
N LYS A 221 -12.65 -25.06 5.63
CA LYS A 221 -12.47 -26.44 6.11
C LYS A 221 -11.28 -26.56 7.08
N ILE A 222 -10.16 -25.90 6.78
CA ILE A 222 -8.98 -25.91 7.65
C ILE A 222 -9.31 -25.26 9.01
N LEU A 223 -10.04 -24.16 9.03
CA LEU A 223 -10.46 -23.50 10.26
C LEU A 223 -11.54 -24.28 11.00
N MET A 224 -12.45 -24.92 10.30
CA MET A 224 -13.52 -25.73 10.87
C MET A 224 -13.03 -27.07 11.43
N TYR A 225 -12.19 -27.80 10.68
CA TYR A 225 -11.87 -29.20 10.96
C TYR A 225 -10.43 -29.44 11.43
N GLY A 226 -9.56 -28.42 11.41
CA GLY A 226 -8.18 -28.49 11.87
C GLY A 226 -7.13 -28.35 10.76
N GLY A 227 -5.87 -28.15 11.16
CA GLY A 227 -4.73 -27.93 10.26
C GLY A 227 -4.40 -26.44 10.04
N TRP A 228 -5.00 -25.56 10.82
CA TRP A 228 -4.78 -24.10 10.74
C TRP A 228 -3.33 -23.69 11.10
N GLU A 229 -2.61 -24.49 11.88
CA GLU A 229 -1.26 -24.21 12.36
C GLU A 229 -0.22 -24.06 11.23
N GLN A 230 -0.54 -24.61 10.06
CA GLN A 230 0.32 -24.52 8.88
C GLN A 230 0.14 -23.18 8.13
N PHE A 231 -0.97 -22.47 8.38
CA PHE A 231 -1.41 -21.29 7.62
C PHE A 231 -1.48 -20.03 8.44
N TYR A 232 -1.61 -20.12 9.76
CA TYR A 232 -1.75 -18.99 10.66
C TYR A 232 -0.63 -18.99 11.72
N PRO A 233 0.02 -17.84 11.96
CA PRO A 233 1.11 -17.73 12.93
C PRO A 233 0.67 -17.94 14.37
N SER A 234 -0.62 -17.71 14.66
CA SER A 234 -1.19 -17.91 15.99
C SER A 234 -2.63 -18.39 15.93
N GLN A 235 -3.07 -19.09 16.97
CA GLN A 235 -4.46 -19.51 17.07
C GLN A 235 -5.43 -18.33 17.16
N SER A 236 -5.01 -17.20 17.75
CA SER A 236 -5.86 -16.00 17.83
C SER A 236 -6.12 -15.37 16.45
N GLU A 237 -5.17 -15.49 15.51
CA GLU A 237 -5.38 -15.06 14.13
C GLU A 237 -6.31 -16.02 13.37
N ALA A 238 -6.14 -17.33 13.59
CA ALA A 238 -7.07 -18.32 13.05
C ALA A 238 -8.49 -18.13 13.60
N ASP A 239 -8.64 -17.88 14.91
CA ASP A 239 -9.93 -17.56 15.55
C ASP A 239 -10.61 -16.36 14.86
N MET A 240 -9.86 -15.27 14.62
CA MET A 240 -10.39 -14.06 13.98
C MET A 240 -10.76 -14.28 12.52
N ALA A 241 -9.93 -14.99 11.77
CA ALA A 241 -10.21 -15.34 10.38
C ALA A 241 -11.50 -16.18 10.25
N PHE A 242 -11.68 -17.16 11.15
CA PHE A 242 -12.89 -17.97 11.17
C PHE A 242 -14.14 -17.18 11.58
N ALA A 243 -14.01 -16.30 12.58
CA ALA A 243 -15.12 -15.43 12.99
C ALA A 243 -15.59 -14.51 11.86
N ASN A 244 -14.66 -13.97 11.05
CA ASN A 244 -14.99 -13.16 9.86
C ASN A 244 -15.70 -14.00 8.79
N ASP A 245 -15.24 -15.22 8.51
CA ASP A 245 -15.92 -16.13 7.60
C ASP A 245 -17.35 -16.44 8.09
N LEU A 246 -17.51 -16.69 9.37
CA LEU A 246 -18.83 -16.93 9.95
C LEU A 246 -19.75 -15.69 9.86
N ALA A 247 -19.23 -14.48 10.12
CA ALA A 247 -20.02 -13.25 9.98
C ALA A 247 -20.53 -13.06 8.54
N PHE A 248 -19.71 -13.39 7.55
CA PHE A 248 -20.12 -13.38 6.14
C PHE A 248 -21.22 -14.42 5.86
N TRP A 249 -20.97 -15.69 6.19
CA TRP A 249 -21.84 -16.79 5.79
C TRP A 249 -23.17 -16.85 6.55
N THR A 250 -23.20 -16.43 7.83
CA THR A 250 -24.41 -16.42 8.66
C THR A 250 -25.27 -15.17 8.48
N GLY A 251 -24.81 -14.17 7.70
CA GLY A 251 -25.50 -12.89 7.61
C GLY A 251 -25.38 -12.08 8.91
N LYS A 252 -24.28 -12.21 9.66
CA LYS A 252 -24.04 -11.58 10.97
C LYS A 252 -24.96 -12.08 12.08
N ASP A 253 -25.52 -13.26 11.94
CA ASP A 253 -26.32 -13.89 12.98
C ASP A 253 -25.41 -14.44 14.07
N PHE A 254 -25.34 -13.71 15.20
CA PHE A 254 -24.46 -14.04 16.33
C PHE A 254 -24.69 -15.47 16.84
N GLN A 255 -25.95 -15.91 16.90
CA GLN A 255 -26.30 -17.20 17.46
C GLN A 255 -25.81 -18.35 16.57
N LYS A 256 -25.99 -18.23 15.24
CA LYS A 256 -25.46 -19.19 14.27
C LYS A 256 -23.93 -19.18 14.23
N MET A 257 -23.32 -17.98 14.36
CA MET A 257 -21.85 -17.87 14.43
C MET A 257 -21.29 -18.61 15.66
N ASP A 258 -21.88 -18.40 16.83
CA ASP A 258 -21.45 -19.05 18.08
C ASP A 258 -21.64 -20.57 18.00
N GLU A 259 -22.77 -21.03 17.48
CA GLU A 259 -23.07 -22.45 17.28
C GLU A 259 -22.06 -23.14 16.36
N ILE A 260 -21.71 -22.53 15.22
CA ILE A 260 -20.73 -23.08 14.28
C ILE A 260 -19.33 -23.00 14.86
N PHE A 261 -18.97 -21.90 15.54
CA PHE A 261 -17.64 -21.78 16.13
C PHE A 261 -17.38 -22.87 17.20
N ARG A 262 -18.39 -23.18 18.03
CA ARG A 262 -18.30 -24.23 19.02
C ARG A 262 -18.13 -25.65 18.44
N GLN A 263 -18.55 -25.86 17.21
CA GLN A 263 -18.36 -27.12 16.47
C GLN A 263 -16.98 -27.19 15.79
N SER A 264 -16.21 -26.10 15.75
CA SER A 264 -14.94 -26.05 15.05
C SER A 264 -13.77 -26.60 15.88
N SER A 265 -12.69 -26.95 15.19
CA SER A 265 -11.43 -27.36 15.82
C SER A 265 -10.74 -26.21 16.59
N LEU A 266 -11.18 -24.98 16.39
CA LEU A 266 -10.65 -23.79 17.07
C LEU A 266 -11.30 -23.60 18.45
N TYR A 267 -12.43 -24.23 18.74
CA TYR A 267 -13.08 -24.12 20.03
C TYR A 267 -12.21 -24.72 21.15
N ARG A 268 -12.09 -23.98 22.26
CA ARG A 268 -11.37 -24.36 23.49
C ARG A 268 -11.90 -23.60 24.69
N ASP A 269 -11.55 -24.01 25.91
CA ASP A 269 -12.04 -23.41 27.16
C ASP A 269 -11.87 -21.88 27.23
N LYS A 270 -10.78 -21.35 26.63
CA LYS A 270 -10.55 -19.90 26.53
C LYS A 270 -11.70 -19.16 25.82
N TYR A 271 -12.45 -19.81 24.95
CA TYR A 271 -13.58 -19.19 24.25
C TYR A 271 -14.67 -18.71 25.23
N ASP A 272 -14.88 -19.43 26.31
CA ASP A 272 -15.87 -19.13 27.35
C ASP A 272 -15.30 -18.33 28.53
N GLU A 273 -13.97 -18.15 28.61
CA GLU A 273 -13.33 -17.35 29.64
C GLU A 273 -13.82 -15.89 29.60
N LYS A 274 -14.01 -15.33 30.81
CA LYS A 274 -14.49 -13.95 30.96
C LYS A 274 -13.39 -12.94 30.57
N HIS A 275 -13.67 -12.16 29.55
CA HIS A 275 -12.83 -11.04 29.08
C HIS A 275 -13.60 -9.72 29.22
N GLY A 276 -13.30 -8.94 30.22
CA GLY A 276 -14.00 -7.70 30.51
C GLY A 276 -15.49 -7.89 30.81
N LYS A 277 -16.39 -7.37 29.98
CA LYS A 277 -17.84 -7.47 30.13
C LYS A 277 -18.47 -8.69 29.44
N THR A 278 -17.71 -9.40 28.61
CA THR A 278 -18.18 -10.54 27.79
C THR A 278 -17.18 -11.72 27.91
N SER A 279 -17.48 -12.86 27.27
CA SER A 279 -16.45 -13.91 27.07
C SER A 279 -15.52 -13.55 25.92
N TYR A 280 -14.34 -14.22 25.84
CA TYR A 280 -13.39 -14.08 24.71
C TYR A 280 -14.09 -14.35 23.38
N GLY A 281 -14.86 -15.44 23.29
CA GLY A 281 -15.59 -15.82 22.08
C GLY A 281 -16.64 -14.80 21.69
N ALA A 282 -17.45 -14.32 22.64
CA ALA A 282 -18.45 -13.28 22.35
C ALA A 282 -17.79 -11.98 21.86
N GLY A 283 -16.68 -11.55 22.47
CA GLY A 283 -15.92 -10.38 22.02
C GLY A 283 -15.37 -10.55 20.61
N LEU A 284 -14.84 -11.74 20.30
CA LEU A 284 -14.35 -12.10 18.96
C LEU A 284 -15.45 -12.02 17.89
N LEU A 285 -16.61 -12.63 18.17
CA LEU A 285 -17.74 -12.63 17.24
C LEU A 285 -18.32 -11.23 17.03
N TYR A 286 -18.47 -10.41 18.09
CA TYR A 286 -18.89 -9.03 17.95
C TYR A 286 -17.93 -8.19 17.12
N LYS A 287 -16.63 -8.44 17.26
CA LYS A 287 -15.62 -7.77 16.44
C LYS A 287 -15.80 -8.15 14.96
N ALA A 288 -15.95 -9.42 14.65
CA ALA A 288 -16.19 -9.90 13.29
C ALA A 288 -17.49 -9.34 12.68
N ILE A 289 -18.58 -9.27 13.44
CA ILE A 289 -19.85 -8.67 13.01
C ILE A 289 -19.68 -7.19 12.63
N ASN A 290 -18.91 -6.44 13.41
CA ASN A 290 -18.67 -5.01 13.15
C ASN A 290 -17.72 -4.77 11.95
N GLU A 291 -16.74 -5.63 11.77
CA GLU A 291 -15.72 -5.49 10.71
C GLU A 291 -16.19 -6.04 9.36
N THR A 292 -17.09 -7.02 9.34
CA THR A 292 -17.61 -7.62 8.11
C THR A 292 -18.62 -6.69 7.45
N GLN A 293 -18.35 -6.22 6.24
CA GLN A 293 -19.26 -5.32 5.52
C GLN A 293 -20.23 -6.08 4.62
N ASN A 294 -19.79 -7.09 3.90
CA ASN A 294 -20.59 -7.88 3.00
C ASN A 294 -21.02 -9.19 3.66
N VAL A 295 -22.22 -9.65 3.36
CA VAL A 295 -22.75 -10.93 3.83
C VAL A 295 -23.24 -11.79 2.68
N TYR A 296 -23.24 -13.10 2.88
CA TYR A 296 -23.79 -14.05 1.94
C TYR A 296 -25.28 -13.80 1.74
N ASN A 297 -25.70 -13.65 0.50
CA ASN A 297 -27.10 -13.48 0.13
C ASN A 297 -27.57 -14.64 -0.75
N PRO A 298 -28.37 -15.57 -0.24
CA PRO A 298 -28.83 -16.73 -1.01
C PRO A 298 -29.64 -16.37 -2.25
N LYS A 299 -30.29 -15.19 -2.31
CA LYS A 299 -31.02 -14.70 -3.49
C LYS A 299 -30.11 -14.18 -4.62
N ARG A 300 -28.81 -14.04 -4.37
CA ARG A 300 -27.81 -13.68 -5.40
C ARG A 300 -27.22 -14.89 -6.13
N ASP A 301 -27.43 -16.08 -5.62
CA ASP A 301 -26.94 -17.34 -6.19
C ASP A 301 -27.70 -17.79 -7.45
N ASP A 302 -28.88 -17.20 -7.75
CA ASP A 302 -29.66 -17.45 -8.97
C ASP A 302 -29.16 -16.76 -10.25
N ARG A 303 -28.05 -16.03 -10.17
CA ARG A 303 -27.39 -15.58 -11.41
C ARG A 303 -26.66 -16.78 -11.99
N GLN A 304 -27.04 -17.15 -13.24
CA GLN A 304 -26.37 -18.20 -14.00
C GLN A 304 -24.87 -18.16 -13.78
N PRO A 305 -24.24 -19.26 -13.38
CA PRO A 305 -22.81 -19.30 -13.19
C PRO A 305 -22.15 -18.92 -14.50
N LEU A 306 -21.22 -17.93 -14.43
CA LEU A 306 -20.24 -17.76 -15.48
C LEU A 306 -19.66 -19.14 -15.75
N LYS A 307 -19.59 -19.56 -17.01
CA LYS A 307 -19.30 -20.89 -17.55
C LYS A 307 -17.97 -21.55 -17.14
N TYR A 308 -17.51 -21.34 -15.92
CA TYR A 308 -16.31 -21.96 -15.38
C TYR A 308 -16.56 -22.34 -13.91
N GLU A 309 -17.02 -23.56 -13.70
CA GLU A 309 -17.03 -24.16 -12.37
C GLU A 309 -15.58 -24.51 -12.00
N ILE A 310 -14.95 -23.67 -11.20
CA ILE A 310 -13.59 -23.90 -10.65
C ILE A 310 -13.66 -24.65 -9.31
N GLY A 311 -14.81 -25.21 -8.95
CA GLY A 311 -15.00 -25.97 -7.71
C GLY A 311 -14.24 -27.29 -7.59
N ASP A 312 -13.73 -27.87 -8.70
CA ASP A 312 -13.17 -29.23 -8.70
C ASP A 312 -11.64 -29.32 -8.48
N PHE A 313 -10.90 -28.21 -8.49
CA PHE A 313 -9.43 -28.26 -8.53
C PHE A 313 -8.73 -28.39 -7.17
N LEU A 314 -9.42 -28.19 -6.05
CA LEU A 314 -8.84 -28.34 -4.71
C LEU A 314 -9.04 -29.73 -4.11
N ASN A 315 -9.76 -30.62 -4.78
CA ASN A 315 -9.95 -31.98 -4.30
C ASN A 315 -8.88 -32.91 -4.88
N LYS A 316 -7.70 -32.95 -4.26
CA LYS A 316 -6.60 -33.88 -4.61
C LYS A 316 -7.00 -35.36 -4.56
N ASN A 317 -8.17 -35.71 -4.04
CA ASN A 317 -8.67 -37.04 -3.86
C ASN A 317 -9.78 -37.47 -4.85
N LYS A 318 -10.27 -36.56 -5.72
CA LYS A 318 -11.13 -37.02 -6.83
C LYS A 318 -10.29 -37.70 -7.89
N PRO A 319 -10.64 -38.94 -8.33
CA PRO A 319 -9.95 -39.58 -9.45
C PRO A 319 -10.09 -38.67 -10.68
N LYS A 320 -8.96 -38.22 -11.21
CA LYS A 320 -8.94 -37.45 -12.47
C LYS A 320 -9.52 -38.33 -13.57
N PRO A 321 -10.42 -37.81 -14.42
CA PRO A 321 -10.93 -38.60 -15.54
C PRO A 321 -9.76 -39.00 -16.43
N PRO A 322 -9.85 -40.21 -17.06
CA PRO A 322 -8.82 -40.65 -18.01
C PRO A 322 -8.67 -39.61 -19.12
N ARG A 323 -7.43 -39.18 -19.41
CA ARG A 323 -7.11 -38.27 -20.49
C ARG A 323 -6.63 -39.05 -21.71
N THR A 324 -6.93 -38.57 -22.89
CA THR A 324 -6.48 -39.21 -24.15
C THR A 324 -4.94 -39.16 -24.27
N TRP A 325 -4.40 -40.07 -25.12
CA TRP A 325 -2.94 -40.14 -25.33
C TRP A 325 -2.54 -39.39 -26.61
N ASP A 326 -2.81 -38.12 -26.61
CA ASP A 326 -2.56 -37.16 -27.71
C ASP A 326 -2.27 -35.75 -27.15
N ASP A 327 -2.10 -34.77 -28.05
CA ASP A 327 -1.79 -33.41 -27.66
C ASP A 327 -2.95 -32.74 -26.90
N MET A 328 -4.23 -33.08 -27.23
CA MET A 328 -5.41 -32.63 -26.48
C MET A 328 -5.43 -33.19 -25.05
N GLY A 329 -5.15 -34.51 -24.89
CA GLY A 329 -5.05 -35.08 -23.56
C GLY A 329 -3.92 -34.49 -22.73
N ASN A 330 -2.81 -34.14 -23.35
CA ASN A 330 -1.72 -33.40 -22.68
C ASN A 330 -2.12 -32.01 -22.29
N ALA A 331 -2.86 -31.26 -23.14
CA ALA A 331 -3.41 -29.95 -22.80
C ALA A 331 -4.40 -30.03 -21.63
N GLN A 332 -5.26 -31.04 -21.62
CA GLN A 332 -6.18 -31.28 -20.50
C GLN A 332 -5.44 -31.59 -19.18
N ARG A 333 -4.35 -32.36 -19.22
CA ARG A 333 -3.47 -32.60 -18.05
C ARG A 333 -2.86 -31.32 -17.54
N PHE A 334 -2.44 -30.44 -18.46
CA PHE A 334 -1.92 -29.11 -18.11
C PHE A 334 -2.99 -28.25 -17.45
N LEU A 335 -4.20 -28.19 -18.02
CA LEU A 335 -5.31 -27.43 -17.45
C LEU A 335 -5.70 -27.95 -16.06
N ASP A 336 -5.71 -29.28 -15.86
CA ASP A 336 -5.97 -29.89 -14.56
C ASP A 336 -4.95 -29.46 -13.49
N ALA A 337 -3.70 -29.27 -13.88
CA ALA A 337 -2.60 -28.95 -12.97
C ALA A 337 -2.36 -27.44 -12.77
N TYR A 338 -2.51 -26.66 -13.84
CA TYR A 338 -2.07 -25.26 -13.89
C TYR A 338 -3.03 -24.31 -14.60
N GLY A 339 -4.21 -24.75 -14.99
CA GLY A 339 -5.18 -23.92 -15.71
C GLY A 339 -5.65 -22.69 -14.93
N ASP A 340 -5.55 -22.72 -13.60
CA ASP A 340 -5.87 -21.63 -12.69
C ASP A 340 -4.67 -20.70 -12.40
N VAL A 341 -3.45 -21.07 -12.84
CA VAL A 341 -2.20 -20.36 -12.58
C VAL A 341 -1.74 -19.55 -13.79
N PHE A 342 -2.17 -19.94 -15.01
CA PHE A 342 -1.78 -19.27 -16.25
C PHE A 342 -2.97 -18.66 -16.96
N ARG A 343 -2.71 -17.58 -17.72
CA ARG A 343 -3.61 -16.94 -18.69
C ARG A 343 -2.83 -16.62 -19.95
N TYR A 344 -3.51 -16.58 -21.10
CA TYR A 344 -2.91 -16.20 -22.36
C TYR A 344 -3.66 -15.03 -23.01
N SER A 345 -2.95 -13.96 -23.34
CA SER A 345 -3.50 -12.85 -24.13
C SER A 345 -3.11 -12.98 -25.59
N TYR A 346 -4.12 -13.15 -26.46
CA TYR A 346 -3.92 -13.16 -27.92
C TYR A 346 -3.54 -11.77 -28.47
N ILE A 347 -3.91 -10.70 -27.79
CA ILE A 347 -3.60 -9.31 -28.20
C ILE A 347 -2.11 -9.05 -27.97
N ASP A 348 -1.60 -9.35 -26.78
CA ASP A 348 -0.19 -9.17 -26.42
C ASP A 348 0.70 -10.31 -26.92
N LYS A 349 0.10 -11.43 -27.33
CA LYS A 349 0.77 -12.69 -27.62
C LYS A 349 1.66 -13.16 -26.47
N SER A 350 1.17 -12.99 -25.24
CA SER A 350 1.94 -13.18 -24.02
C SER A 350 1.23 -14.10 -23.04
N TRP A 351 2.03 -14.90 -22.34
CA TRP A 351 1.60 -15.66 -21.19
C TRP A 351 1.66 -14.83 -19.94
N TYR A 352 0.65 -14.97 -19.08
CA TYR A 352 0.59 -14.43 -17.74
C TYR A 352 0.53 -15.57 -16.74
N TRP A 353 1.16 -15.40 -15.59
CA TRP A 353 1.11 -16.36 -14.50
C TRP A 353 0.78 -15.64 -13.18
N TYR A 354 0.01 -16.28 -12.35
CA TYR A 354 -0.34 -15.77 -11.03
C TYR A 354 0.78 -16.09 -10.04
N ASN A 355 1.44 -15.06 -9.51
CA ASN A 355 2.59 -15.19 -8.62
C ASN A 355 2.22 -15.26 -7.12
N GLY A 356 0.92 -15.38 -6.80
CA GLY A 356 0.39 -15.39 -5.44
C GLY A 356 -0.26 -14.06 -5.03
N THR A 357 0.06 -12.97 -5.74
CA THR A 357 -0.48 -11.63 -5.45
C THR A 357 -1.08 -10.95 -6.68
N TYR A 358 -0.53 -11.15 -7.87
CA TYR A 358 -1.04 -10.59 -9.13
C TYR A 358 -0.63 -11.44 -10.33
N TRP A 359 -1.22 -11.12 -11.48
CA TRP A 359 -0.90 -11.76 -12.76
C TRP A 359 0.25 -11.03 -13.43
N GLU A 360 1.38 -11.70 -13.55
CA GLU A 360 2.60 -11.18 -14.11
C GLU A 360 2.88 -11.78 -15.49
N VAL A 361 3.42 -10.99 -16.43
CA VAL A 361 3.85 -11.50 -17.75
C VAL A 361 4.98 -12.51 -17.56
N ASP A 362 4.83 -13.70 -18.10
CA ASP A 362 5.87 -14.75 -18.09
C ASP A 362 7.02 -14.41 -19.04
N LYS A 363 8.02 -13.71 -18.51
CA LYS A 363 9.27 -13.38 -19.24
C LYS A 363 10.34 -14.46 -19.13
N SER A 364 10.14 -15.45 -18.28
CA SER A 364 11.14 -16.47 -17.94
C SER A 364 10.84 -17.87 -18.50
N GLY A 365 9.72 -18.04 -19.21
CA GLY A 365 9.32 -19.32 -19.78
C GLY A 365 8.79 -20.32 -18.75
N ARG A 366 8.17 -19.85 -17.67
CA ARG A 366 7.55 -20.66 -16.62
C ARG A 366 6.51 -21.62 -17.17
N ILE A 367 5.80 -21.21 -18.23
CA ILE A 367 4.81 -22.02 -18.94
C ILE A 367 5.43 -23.34 -19.48
N LEU A 368 6.63 -23.28 -20.04
CA LEU A 368 7.35 -24.48 -20.52
C LEU A 368 7.84 -25.34 -19.35
N GLY A 369 8.30 -24.72 -18.27
CA GLY A 369 8.65 -25.42 -17.03
C GLY A 369 7.45 -26.11 -16.39
N ALA A 370 6.25 -25.53 -16.47
CA ALA A 370 5.01 -26.17 -16.04
C ALA A 370 4.67 -27.39 -16.94
N ALA A 371 4.85 -27.26 -18.27
CA ALA A 371 4.67 -28.37 -19.18
C ALA A 371 5.64 -29.54 -18.90
N ASP A 372 6.89 -29.26 -18.50
CA ASP A 372 7.83 -30.30 -18.05
C ASP A 372 7.28 -31.07 -16.84
N LYS A 373 6.78 -30.34 -15.82
CA LYS A 373 6.19 -30.94 -14.61
C LYS A 373 4.94 -31.74 -14.91
N VAL A 374 4.12 -31.34 -15.89
CA VAL A 374 2.95 -32.12 -16.33
C VAL A 374 3.38 -33.45 -16.92
N VAL A 375 4.39 -33.45 -17.78
CA VAL A 375 4.90 -34.68 -18.39
C VAL A 375 5.57 -35.60 -17.36
N ASP A 376 6.31 -35.04 -16.40
CA ASP A 376 6.90 -35.82 -15.30
C ASP A 376 5.82 -36.46 -14.42
N ALA A 377 4.74 -35.72 -14.12
CA ALA A 377 3.59 -36.26 -13.35
C ALA A 377 2.84 -37.42 -14.03
N MET A 378 3.03 -37.64 -15.34
CA MET A 378 2.49 -38.81 -16.03
C MET A 378 3.12 -40.14 -15.53
N ASP A 379 4.23 -40.10 -14.81
CA ASP A 379 4.84 -41.26 -14.18
C ASP A 379 3.94 -41.85 -13.08
N ASP A 380 3.16 -41.02 -12.42
CA ASP A 380 2.24 -41.41 -11.34
C ASP A 380 0.78 -41.59 -11.82
N GLU A 381 0.51 -41.38 -13.12
CA GLU A 381 -0.83 -41.49 -13.69
C GLU A 381 -1.26 -42.96 -13.81
N LYS A 382 -2.44 -43.27 -13.24
CA LYS A 382 -3.01 -44.62 -13.39
C LYS A 382 -3.51 -44.80 -14.81
N VAL A 383 -2.96 -45.78 -15.51
CA VAL A 383 -3.38 -46.17 -16.86
C VAL A 383 -4.69 -46.96 -16.78
N HIS A 384 -5.74 -46.39 -17.37
CA HIS A 384 -7.01 -47.10 -17.53
C HIS A 384 -6.96 -47.93 -18.81
N VAL A 385 -7.04 -49.25 -18.67
CA VAL A 385 -7.10 -50.21 -19.78
C VAL A 385 -8.53 -50.71 -19.87
N SER A 386 -9.13 -50.70 -21.08
CA SER A 386 -10.46 -51.31 -21.27
C SER A 386 -10.41 -52.80 -21.03
N GLU A 387 -11.52 -53.40 -20.58
CA GLU A 387 -11.60 -54.83 -20.29
C GLU A 387 -11.27 -55.74 -21.50
N GLU A 388 -11.39 -55.19 -22.72
CA GLU A 388 -11.12 -55.89 -23.98
C GLU A 388 -9.68 -55.76 -24.48
N ALA A 389 -8.83 -54.92 -23.84
CA ALA A 389 -7.48 -54.62 -24.30
C ALA A 389 -6.43 -55.43 -23.52
N ASP A 390 -5.37 -55.90 -24.23
CA ASP A 390 -4.21 -56.50 -23.58
C ASP A 390 -3.48 -55.47 -22.70
N PRO A 391 -3.40 -55.68 -21.37
CA PRO A 391 -2.76 -54.75 -20.44
C PRO A 391 -1.28 -54.51 -20.75
N GLU A 392 -0.54 -55.51 -21.22
CA GLU A 392 0.88 -55.36 -21.55
C GLU A 392 1.08 -54.45 -22.78
N GLU A 393 0.23 -54.62 -23.81
CA GLU A 393 0.28 -53.80 -25.01
C GLU A 393 -0.11 -52.34 -24.68
N ALA A 394 -1.12 -52.13 -23.83
CA ALA A 394 -1.55 -50.81 -23.37
C ALA A 394 -0.43 -50.10 -22.61
N LEU A 395 0.25 -50.79 -21.71
CA LEU A 395 1.39 -50.20 -20.97
C LEU A 395 2.58 -49.86 -21.89
N LYS A 396 2.85 -50.69 -22.93
CA LYS A 396 3.88 -50.36 -23.94
C LYS A 396 3.50 -49.12 -24.77
N LYS A 397 2.24 -48.99 -25.17
CA LYS A 397 1.71 -47.79 -25.87
C LYS A 397 1.79 -46.56 -24.98
N TRP A 398 1.41 -46.69 -23.71
CA TRP A 398 1.54 -45.62 -22.73
C TRP A 398 2.99 -45.14 -22.54
N ALA A 399 3.91 -46.05 -22.33
CA ALA A 399 5.34 -45.72 -22.18
C ALA A 399 5.90 -45.01 -23.43
N LYS A 400 5.49 -45.43 -24.63
CA LYS A 400 5.87 -44.77 -25.90
C LYS A 400 5.27 -43.35 -25.99
N PHE A 401 3.99 -43.18 -25.64
CA PHE A 401 3.31 -41.91 -25.63
C PHE A 401 3.98 -40.96 -24.63
N LYS A 402 4.23 -41.37 -23.38
CA LYS A 402 4.92 -40.59 -22.35
C LYS A 402 6.31 -40.17 -22.82
N SER A 403 7.11 -41.07 -23.39
CA SER A 403 8.42 -40.73 -23.97
C SER A 403 8.32 -39.69 -25.09
N LYS A 404 7.30 -39.80 -25.99
CA LYS A 404 7.04 -38.81 -27.04
C LYS A 404 6.66 -37.43 -26.44
N SER A 405 5.83 -37.41 -25.37
CA SER A 405 5.36 -36.20 -24.71
C SER A 405 6.51 -35.39 -24.09
N ARG A 406 7.64 -36.01 -23.75
CA ARG A 406 8.87 -35.34 -23.27
C ARG A 406 9.59 -34.52 -24.36
N SER A 407 9.26 -34.71 -25.64
CA SER A 407 9.87 -33.95 -26.70
C SER A 407 9.49 -32.47 -26.66
N ASN A 408 10.43 -31.61 -27.04
CA ASN A 408 10.17 -30.16 -27.08
C ASN A 408 8.98 -29.78 -28.00
N ARG A 409 8.77 -30.55 -29.08
CA ARG A 409 7.63 -30.37 -30.00
C ARG A 409 6.31 -30.64 -29.29
N SER A 410 6.19 -31.78 -28.58
CA SER A 410 4.95 -32.14 -27.89
C SER A 410 4.63 -31.21 -26.75
N LYS A 411 5.65 -30.71 -26.02
CA LYS A 411 5.44 -29.70 -24.98
C LYS A 411 4.96 -28.37 -25.57
N LYS A 412 5.52 -27.92 -26.71
CA LYS A 412 5.02 -26.73 -27.40
C LYS A 412 3.61 -26.89 -27.90
N ASN A 413 3.27 -28.02 -28.50
CA ASN A 413 1.89 -28.33 -28.93
C ASN A 413 0.92 -28.31 -27.74
N MET A 414 1.29 -28.91 -26.60
CA MET A 414 0.50 -28.87 -25.36
C MET A 414 0.24 -27.43 -24.94
N VAL A 415 1.27 -26.59 -24.88
CA VAL A 415 1.15 -25.17 -24.46
C VAL A 415 0.32 -24.37 -25.47
N GLU A 416 0.47 -24.62 -26.78
CA GLU A 416 -0.31 -23.96 -27.82
C GLU A 416 -1.80 -24.35 -27.75
N GLU A 417 -2.10 -25.63 -27.54
CA GLU A 417 -3.46 -26.13 -27.36
C GLU A 417 -4.15 -25.56 -26.13
N VAL A 418 -3.41 -25.28 -25.06
CA VAL A 418 -3.93 -24.69 -23.82
C VAL A 418 -4.38 -23.22 -24.01
N GLN A 419 -3.80 -22.46 -24.95
CA GLN A 419 -4.01 -21.01 -25.08
C GLN A 419 -5.49 -20.62 -25.12
N HIS A 420 -6.29 -21.29 -25.95
CA HIS A 420 -7.70 -20.92 -26.16
C HIS A 420 -8.60 -21.26 -24.96
N HIS A 421 -8.18 -22.20 -24.11
CA HIS A 421 -8.93 -22.59 -22.91
C HIS A 421 -8.80 -21.60 -21.76
N ILE A 422 -7.69 -20.88 -21.70
CA ILE A 422 -7.38 -19.90 -20.63
C ILE A 422 -7.03 -18.53 -21.21
N ALA A 423 -7.69 -18.20 -22.34
CA ALA A 423 -7.56 -16.91 -22.97
C ALA A 423 -8.15 -15.80 -22.07
N VAL A 424 -7.52 -14.64 -22.10
CA VAL A 424 -7.93 -13.44 -21.37
C VAL A 424 -7.92 -12.21 -22.28
N GLY A 425 -8.97 -11.42 -22.19
CA GLY A 425 -9.07 -10.11 -22.85
C GLY A 425 -8.42 -8.99 -22.03
N HIS A 426 -8.10 -7.88 -22.71
CA HIS A 426 -7.53 -6.70 -22.04
C HIS A 426 -8.49 -6.07 -21.01
N ASP A 427 -9.79 -6.12 -21.29
CA ASP A 427 -10.84 -5.59 -20.43
C ASP A 427 -11.11 -6.46 -19.19
N GLU A 428 -10.48 -7.62 -19.11
CA GLU A 428 -10.54 -8.50 -17.94
C GLU A 428 -9.54 -8.11 -16.85
N TRP A 429 -8.49 -7.39 -17.17
CA TRP A 429 -7.50 -6.95 -16.22
C TRP A 429 -7.93 -5.69 -15.46
N ASP A 430 -7.67 -5.67 -14.15
CA ASP A 430 -7.86 -4.50 -13.28
C ASP A 430 -9.24 -3.82 -13.49
N ARG A 431 -10.31 -4.61 -13.54
CA ARG A 431 -11.69 -4.13 -13.84
C ARG A 431 -12.20 -3.17 -12.80
N ASP A 432 -11.97 -3.47 -11.54
CA ASP A 432 -12.44 -2.62 -10.45
C ASP A 432 -11.41 -1.52 -10.16
N GLY A 433 -11.76 -0.32 -10.59
CA GLY A 433 -10.90 0.85 -10.45
C GLY A 433 -10.75 1.38 -9.03
N MET A 434 -11.59 0.91 -8.09
CA MET A 434 -11.51 1.28 -6.68
C MET A 434 -10.71 0.30 -5.84
N LEU A 435 -10.32 -0.86 -6.38
CA LEU A 435 -9.44 -1.80 -5.68
C LEU A 435 -7.97 -1.54 -6.03
N LEU A 436 -7.12 -1.47 -5.03
CA LEU A 436 -5.68 -1.26 -5.16
C LEU A 436 -4.95 -2.50 -4.64
N ASN A 437 -4.29 -3.25 -5.51
CA ASN A 437 -3.58 -4.48 -5.13
C ASN A 437 -2.22 -4.16 -4.50
N THR A 438 -1.92 -4.81 -3.37
CA THR A 438 -0.68 -4.63 -2.59
C THR A 438 -0.03 -5.99 -2.28
N PRO A 439 1.24 -6.06 -1.87
CA PRO A 439 1.86 -7.31 -1.44
C PRO A 439 1.13 -8.02 -0.28
N ALA A 440 0.42 -7.28 0.56
CA ALA A 440 -0.33 -7.82 1.69
C ALA A 440 -1.77 -8.26 1.34
N GLY A 441 -2.23 -8.01 0.10
CA GLY A 441 -3.61 -8.21 -0.33
C GLY A 441 -4.08 -7.04 -1.18
N TYR A 442 -5.38 -6.79 -1.29
CA TYR A 442 -5.89 -5.60 -1.98
C TYR A 442 -6.69 -4.69 -1.05
N VAL A 443 -6.56 -3.39 -1.25
CA VAL A 443 -7.27 -2.35 -0.49
C VAL A 443 -8.43 -1.83 -1.32
N ASP A 444 -9.60 -1.77 -0.71
CA ASP A 444 -10.74 -1.03 -1.26
C ASP A 444 -10.57 0.47 -0.93
N LEU A 445 -10.31 1.27 -1.95
CA LEU A 445 -10.07 2.71 -1.82
C LEU A 445 -11.32 3.50 -1.40
N SER A 446 -12.51 2.89 -1.41
CA SER A 446 -13.73 3.53 -0.91
C SER A 446 -13.88 3.40 0.61
N SER A 447 -13.30 2.38 1.20
CA SER A 447 -13.42 2.08 2.63
C SER A 447 -12.09 2.06 3.40
N GLY A 448 -10.96 1.97 2.69
CA GLY A 448 -9.64 1.77 3.29
C GLY A 448 -9.41 0.36 3.84
N ILE A 449 -10.29 -0.61 3.54
CA ILE A 449 -10.21 -1.96 4.09
C ILE A 449 -9.28 -2.82 3.24
N LEU A 450 -8.35 -3.52 3.91
CA LEU A 450 -7.47 -4.51 3.30
C LEU A 450 -8.14 -5.88 3.25
N TYR A 451 -8.16 -6.49 2.09
CA TYR A 451 -8.65 -7.83 1.82
C TYR A 451 -7.49 -8.76 1.42
N PRO A 452 -7.60 -10.07 1.69
CA PRO A 452 -6.60 -11.04 1.22
C PRO A 452 -6.45 -11.03 -0.30
N SER A 453 -5.26 -11.42 -0.78
CA SER A 453 -5.02 -11.57 -2.23
C SER A 453 -6.04 -12.51 -2.87
N ASP A 454 -6.62 -12.08 -3.98
CA ASP A 454 -7.64 -12.84 -4.72
C ASP A 454 -7.30 -12.83 -6.22
N ARG A 455 -6.98 -14.00 -6.78
CA ARG A 455 -6.65 -14.14 -8.20
C ARG A 455 -7.82 -13.84 -9.14
N GLU A 456 -9.07 -14.01 -8.65
CA GLU A 456 -10.27 -13.77 -9.45
C GLU A 456 -10.52 -12.26 -9.69
N LYS A 457 -9.87 -11.40 -8.91
CA LYS A 457 -9.85 -9.95 -9.14
C LYS A 457 -9.03 -9.55 -10.37
N MET A 458 -8.27 -10.49 -10.93
CA MET A 458 -7.51 -10.30 -12.16
C MET A 458 -6.59 -9.08 -12.14
N PHE A 459 -5.93 -8.83 -10.99
CA PHE A 459 -4.96 -7.73 -10.90
C PHE A 459 -3.74 -8.01 -11.76
N SER A 460 -3.42 -7.11 -12.68
CA SER A 460 -2.17 -7.09 -13.45
C SER A 460 -1.12 -6.14 -12.87
N LYS A 461 -1.51 -5.40 -11.84
CA LYS A 461 -0.71 -4.37 -11.18
C LYS A 461 -0.60 -4.63 -9.68
N ILE A 462 0.45 -4.06 -9.08
CA ILE A 462 0.69 -4.15 -7.63
C ILE A 462 1.42 -2.90 -7.15
N THR A 463 1.14 -2.45 -5.92
CA THR A 463 1.88 -1.37 -5.27
C THR A 463 3.32 -1.76 -4.96
N GLY A 464 4.20 -0.78 -4.79
CA GLY A 464 5.62 -1.00 -4.48
C GLY A 464 5.87 -1.37 -3.02
N THR A 465 4.84 -1.26 -2.17
CA THR A 465 4.90 -1.54 -0.74
C THR A 465 3.61 -2.17 -0.27
N GLU A 466 3.64 -2.85 0.86
CA GLU A 466 2.44 -3.33 1.53
C GLU A 466 1.62 -2.16 2.11
N PHE A 467 0.33 -2.36 2.26
CA PHE A 467 -0.54 -1.45 2.98
C PHE A 467 -0.49 -1.76 4.47
N SER A 468 -0.36 -0.72 5.31
CA SER A 468 -0.37 -0.84 6.77
C SER A 468 -1.05 0.38 7.38
N ASP A 469 -2.13 0.14 8.08
CA ASP A 469 -2.88 1.16 8.85
C ASP A 469 -2.20 1.55 10.18
N THR A 470 -1.13 0.84 10.54
CA THR A 470 -0.40 1.03 11.80
C THR A 470 0.97 1.68 11.65
N THR A 471 1.47 1.82 10.43
CA THR A 471 2.78 2.42 10.15
C THR A 471 2.61 3.93 9.96
N GLY A 472 3.32 4.74 10.75
CA GLY A 472 3.37 6.19 10.57
C GLY A 472 4.16 6.62 9.33
N CYS A 473 4.07 7.91 9.00
CA CYS A 473 4.84 8.53 7.91
C CYS A 473 5.29 9.95 8.30
N GLU A 474 5.90 10.08 9.47
CA GLU A 474 6.25 11.37 10.08
C GLU A 474 7.23 12.18 9.22
N GLN A 475 8.24 11.52 8.63
CA GLN A 475 9.20 12.19 7.74
C GLN A 475 8.53 12.68 6.45
N TRP A 476 7.57 11.91 5.95
CA TRP A 476 6.75 12.32 4.81
C TRP A 476 5.90 13.55 5.14
N LEU A 477 5.21 13.54 6.27
CA LEU A 477 4.39 14.68 6.72
C LEU A 477 5.24 15.92 6.98
N LYS A 478 6.43 15.76 7.59
CA LYS A 478 7.39 16.83 7.78
C LYS A 478 7.91 17.38 6.45
N PHE A 479 8.20 16.50 5.49
CA PHE A 479 8.60 16.90 4.15
C PHE A 479 7.51 17.75 3.47
N LEU A 480 6.24 17.32 3.55
CA LEU A 480 5.11 18.07 2.99
C LEU A 480 4.94 19.42 3.70
N ASP A 481 5.04 19.45 5.03
CA ASP A 481 4.91 20.67 5.82
C ASP A 481 5.99 21.69 5.45
N THR A 482 7.23 21.25 5.31
CA THR A 482 8.34 22.09 4.84
C THR A 482 8.14 22.57 3.41
N THR A 483 7.80 21.64 2.50
CA THR A 483 7.64 21.95 1.07
C THR A 483 6.53 22.95 0.80
N PHE A 484 5.41 22.83 1.51
CA PHE A 484 4.23 23.68 1.38
C PHE A 484 4.13 24.74 2.48
N GLN A 485 5.22 24.97 3.24
CA GLN A 485 5.36 26.05 4.24
C GLN A 485 4.22 26.06 5.28
N GLY A 486 3.78 24.88 5.73
CA GLY A 486 2.73 24.72 6.73
C GLY A 486 1.31 24.97 6.23
N ASP A 487 1.09 25.18 4.92
CA ASP A 487 -0.26 25.34 4.34
C ASP A 487 -1.03 24.02 4.38
N LYS A 488 -1.76 23.78 5.48
CA LYS A 488 -2.54 22.56 5.71
C LYS A 488 -3.64 22.36 4.67
N ALA A 489 -4.23 23.44 4.16
CA ALA A 489 -5.26 23.35 3.13
C ALA A 489 -4.67 22.86 1.80
N LEU A 490 -3.48 23.35 1.44
CA LEU A 490 -2.75 22.90 0.25
C LEU A 490 -2.30 21.45 0.40
N ILE A 491 -1.77 21.05 1.57
CA ILE A 491 -1.34 19.67 1.85
C ILE A 491 -2.51 18.71 1.76
N HIS A 492 -3.66 19.05 2.35
CA HIS A 492 -4.86 18.22 2.28
C HIS A 492 -5.38 18.08 0.85
N GLU A 493 -5.41 19.18 0.07
CA GLU A 493 -5.82 19.13 -1.32
C GLU A 493 -4.86 18.27 -2.18
N VAL A 494 -3.54 18.36 -1.95
CA VAL A 494 -2.54 17.52 -2.59
C VAL A 494 -2.73 16.05 -2.19
N GLN A 495 -3.07 15.75 -0.94
CA GLN A 495 -3.39 14.40 -0.50
C GLN A 495 -4.57 13.81 -1.28
N LYS A 496 -5.66 14.57 -1.46
CA LYS A 496 -6.82 14.16 -2.26
C LYS A 496 -6.45 13.93 -3.74
N MET A 497 -5.61 14.80 -4.32
CA MET A 497 -5.13 14.64 -5.70
C MET A 497 -4.33 13.35 -5.89
N VAL A 498 -3.46 13.03 -4.95
CA VAL A 498 -2.67 11.78 -4.97
C VAL A 498 -3.57 10.58 -4.74
N GLY A 499 -4.48 10.64 -3.78
CA GLY A 499 -5.47 9.60 -3.52
C GLY A 499 -6.39 9.34 -4.72
N TYR A 500 -6.91 10.40 -5.34
CA TYR A 500 -7.64 10.30 -6.62
C TYR A 500 -6.79 9.63 -7.70
N SER A 501 -5.48 9.94 -7.73
CA SER A 501 -4.56 9.34 -8.71
C SER A 501 -4.31 7.85 -8.44
N ALA A 502 -4.55 7.34 -7.25
CA ALA A 502 -4.50 5.91 -6.94
C ALA A 502 -5.72 5.13 -7.43
N THR A 503 -6.85 5.79 -7.71
CA THR A 503 -8.04 5.18 -8.31
C THR A 503 -7.90 5.03 -9.82
N ALA A 504 -8.82 4.32 -10.48
CA ALA A 504 -8.95 4.31 -11.94
C ALA A 504 -9.97 5.34 -12.47
N SER A 505 -10.56 6.16 -11.59
CA SER A 505 -11.53 7.19 -11.98
C SER A 505 -10.86 8.34 -12.72
N THR A 506 -11.51 8.84 -13.76
CA THR A 506 -11.10 10.05 -14.51
C THR A 506 -12.18 11.12 -14.51
N VAL A 507 -13.11 11.06 -13.56
CA VAL A 507 -14.30 11.91 -13.48
C VAL A 507 -13.98 13.41 -13.40
N GLU A 508 -12.87 13.77 -12.73
CA GLU A 508 -12.42 15.17 -12.60
C GLU A 508 -11.87 15.75 -13.91
N GLN A 509 -11.46 14.88 -14.86
CA GLN A 509 -10.93 15.27 -16.16
C GLN A 509 -9.72 16.22 -16.10
N VAL A 510 -8.78 15.99 -15.18
CA VAL A 510 -7.69 16.92 -14.87
C VAL A 510 -6.31 16.36 -15.13
N MET A 511 -5.35 17.26 -15.31
CA MET A 511 -3.92 17.07 -15.30
C MET A 511 -3.31 17.95 -14.19
N PHE A 512 -2.37 17.42 -13.45
CA PHE A 512 -1.66 18.14 -12.38
C PHE A 512 -0.31 18.65 -12.86
N ILE A 513 -0.02 19.93 -12.58
CA ILE A 513 1.23 20.60 -12.95
C ILE A 513 1.94 21.07 -11.68
N LEU A 514 3.11 20.50 -11.38
CA LEU A 514 3.98 20.93 -10.29
C LEU A 514 4.98 21.95 -10.83
N LEU A 515 4.84 23.18 -10.42
CA LEU A 515 5.69 24.27 -10.87
C LEU A 515 6.64 24.74 -9.77
N GLY A 516 7.91 24.92 -10.12
CA GLY A 516 8.89 25.51 -9.19
C GLY A 516 10.31 25.51 -9.77
N ASN A 517 11.16 26.42 -9.28
CA ASN A 517 12.45 26.80 -9.88
C ASN A 517 13.66 25.97 -9.43
N GLY A 518 13.49 24.64 -9.21
CA GLY A 518 14.57 23.75 -8.75
C GLY A 518 14.75 23.72 -7.23
N ARG A 519 15.32 22.64 -6.70
CA ARG A 519 15.56 22.38 -5.26
C ARG A 519 14.36 22.62 -4.35
N ASN A 520 13.17 22.28 -4.80
CA ASN A 520 11.91 22.54 -4.13
C ASN A 520 11.11 21.26 -3.82
N GLY A 521 11.77 20.10 -3.90
CA GLY A 521 11.17 18.82 -3.51
C GLY A 521 10.27 18.14 -4.54
N LYS A 522 10.00 18.73 -5.75
CA LYS A 522 9.13 18.11 -6.78
C LYS A 522 9.51 16.67 -7.11
N SER A 523 10.80 16.43 -7.39
CA SER A 523 11.28 15.09 -7.78
C SER A 523 11.17 14.10 -6.62
N VAL A 524 11.52 14.52 -5.40
CA VAL A 524 11.36 13.71 -4.19
C VAL A 524 9.89 13.34 -4.00
N PHE A 525 8.98 14.31 -4.09
CA PHE A 525 7.54 14.10 -3.99
C PHE A 525 7.04 13.05 -5.00
N MET A 526 7.33 13.26 -6.29
CA MET A 526 6.86 12.35 -7.36
C MET A 526 7.47 10.96 -7.25
N ASN A 527 8.77 10.85 -6.97
CA ASN A 527 9.46 9.57 -6.84
C ASN A 527 8.92 8.77 -5.65
N THR A 528 8.65 9.43 -4.53
CA THR A 528 8.11 8.77 -3.33
C THR A 528 6.72 8.18 -3.58
N ILE A 529 5.82 8.95 -4.21
CA ILE A 529 4.48 8.48 -4.57
C ILE A 529 4.55 7.36 -5.62
N ALA A 530 5.41 7.51 -6.64
CA ALA A 530 5.59 6.48 -7.67
C ALA A 530 6.10 5.16 -7.07
N LYS A 531 7.03 5.21 -6.11
CA LYS A 531 7.50 4.02 -5.38
C LYS A 531 6.36 3.37 -4.59
N ALA A 532 5.56 4.15 -3.86
CA ALA A 532 4.43 3.62 -3.11
C ALA A 532 3.42 2.92 -4.04
N LEU A 533 3.06 3.54 -5.15
CA LEU A 533 2.09 3.00 -6.12
C LEU A 533 2.67 1.88 -7.00
N GLY A 534 3.98 1.65 -6.98
CA GLY A 534 4.63 0.55 -7.71
C GLY A 534 4.35 0.60 -9.21
N ASN A 535 3.90 -0.51 -9.79
CA ASN A 535 3.65 -0.58 -11.23
C ASN A 535 2.29 0.02 -11.68
N TYR A 536 1.47 0.56 -10.76
CA TYR A 536 0.37 1.48 -11.10
C TYR A 536 0.90 2.86 -11.52
N ALA A 537 2.12 3.24 -11.12
CA ALA A 537 2.79 4.46 -11.55
C ALA A 537 3.69 4.18 -12.75
N MET A 538 3.59 5.02 -13.77
CA MET A 538 4.41 4.94 -14.97
C MET A 538 4.97 6.29 -15.36
N THR A 539 6.13 6.29 -16.02
CA THR A 539 6.71 7.50 -16.59
C THR A 539 6.43 7.59 -18.08
N MET A 540 6.19 8.79 -18.56
CA MET A 540 6.01 9.12 -19.96
C MET A 540 6.98 10.25 -20.37
N GLN A 541 7.52 10.17 -21.59
CA GLN A 541 8.29 11.29 -22.11
C GLN A 541 7.36 12.48 -22.37
N VAL A 542 7.77 13.67 -21.97
CA VAL A 542 6.99 14.89 -22.18
C VAL A 542 6.69 15.15 -23.66
N SER A 543 7.61 14.79 -24.54
CA SER A 543 7.43 14.89 -26.01
C SER A 543 6.19 14.11 -26.52
N SER A 544 5.67 13.15 -25.75
CA SER A 544 4.48 12.39 -26.16
C SER A 544 3.19 13.18 -26.00
N ILE A 545 3.16 14.22 -25.17
CA ILE A 545 2.03 15.15 -25.00
C ILE A 545 2.28 16.54 -25.61
N MET A 546 3.41 16.72 -26.28
CA MET A 546 3.71 17.95 -26.99
C MET A 546 3.37 17.84 -28.46
N THR A 547 3.07 18.96 -29.11
CA THR A 547 2.74 19.02 -30.53
C THR A 547 3.92 18.54 -31.38
N LYS A 548 3.75 17.44 -32.10
CA LYS A 548 4.76 16.88 -33.01
C LYS A 548 4.60 17.46 -34.43
N ARG A 549 5.72 17.65 -35.14
CA ARG A 549 5.71 18.08 -36.56
C ARG A 549 5.24 16.99 -37.51
N SER A 550 5.28 15.73 -37.11
CA SER A 550 4.80 14.56 -37.87
C SER A 550 4.18 13.55 -36.89
N GLN A 551 2.97 13.09 -37.20
CA GLN A 551 2.22 12.11 -36.38
C GLN A 551 2.35 10.67 -36.90
N SER A 552 3.31 10.35 -37.76
CA SER A 552 3.45 9.01 -38.32
C SER A 552 4.43 8.17 -37.48
N GLY A 553 3.91 7.25 -36.69
CA GLY A 553 4.69 6.26 -35.92
C GLY A 553 3.85 5.46 -34.94
N PRO A 554 4.40 4.34 -34.38
CA PRO A 554 3.72 3.57 -33.35
C PRO A 554 3.48 4.43 -32.11
N THR A 555 2.33 4.28 -31.49
CA THR A 555 1.96 4.97 -30.24
C THR A 555 2.32 4.13 -29.03
N SER A 556 3.47 3.43 -29.08
CA SER A 556 3.94 2.52 -28.02
C SER A 556 4.08 3.21 -26.66
N ASP A 557 4.42 4.51 -26.65
CA ASP A 557 4.49 5.32 -25.43
C ASP A 557 3.12 5.46 -24.75
N ILE A 558 2.05 5.49 -25.54
CA ILE A 558 0.67 5.58 -25.05
C ILE A 558 0.12 4.18 -24.74
N ALA A 559 0.41 3.20 -25.60
CA ALA A 559 -0.04 1.81 -25.43
C ALA A 559 0.37 1.21 -24.07
N ARG A 560 1.59 1.50 -23.62
CA ARG A 560 2.10 1.02 -22.32
C ARG A 560 1.39 1.61 -21.12
N LEU A 561 0.62 2.70 -21.27
CA LEU A 561 -0.09 3.37 -20.18
C LEU A 561 -1.41 2.69 -19.82
N GLU A 562 -1.81 1.68 -20.57
CA GLU A 562 -2.99 0.89 -20.23
C GLU A 562 -2.91 0.35 -18.81
N ASN A 563 -4.01 0.46 -18.07
CA ASN A 563 -4.13 0.11 -16.66
C ASN A 563 -3.15 0.83 -15.69
N ALA A 564 -2.38 1.84 -16.15
CA ALA A 564 -1.72 2.77 -15.25
C ALA A 564 -2.76 3.65 -14.53
N ARG A 565 -2.42 4.14 -13.34
CA ARG A 565 -3.25 5.08 -12.57
C ARG A 565 -2.59 6.44 -12.38
N LEU A 566 -1.28 6.44 -12.22
CA LEU A 566 -0.45 7.62 -12.13
C LEU A 566 0.53 7.64 -13.31
N VAL A 567 0.52 8.70 -14.10
CA VAL A 567 1.50 8.89 -15.18
C VAL A 567 2.28 10.18 -14.94
N ILE A 568 3.59 10.03 -14.79
CA ILE A 568 4.51 11.14 -14.55
C ILE A 568 5.20 11.49 -15.86
N SER A 569 5.12 12.75 -16.29
CA SER A 569 5.92 13.25 -17.38
C SER A 569 7.15 14.01 -16.87
N SER A 570 8.26 13.85 -17.60
CA SER A 570 9.48 14.63 -17.37
C SER A 570 9.29 16.11 -17.68
N GLU A 571 10.30 16.92 -17.36
CA GLU A 571 10.28 18.37 -17.57
C GLU A 571 10.08 18.74 -19.06
N ALA A 572 9.22 19.72 -19.29
CA ALA A 572 9.07 20.36 -20.60
C ALA A 572 10.24 21.31 -20.86
N ASN A 573 10.72 21.40 -22.12
CA ASN A 573 11.66 22.42 -22.50
C ASN A 573 10.96 23.78 -22.62
N GLU A 574 11.71 24.85 -22.47
CA GLU A 574 11.21 26.18 -22.73
C GLU A 574 10.76 26.30 -24.22
N GLY A 575 9.54 26.76 -24.42
CA GLY A 575 8.92 26.90 -25.74
C GLY A 575 8.21 25.64 -26.26
N ASP A 576 8.25 24.51 -25.57
CA ASP A 576 7.46 23.33 -25.92
C ASP A 576 5.97 23.67 -25.90
N ARG A 577 5.22 23.12 -26.88
CA ARG A 577 3.81 23.39 -27.03
C ARG A 577 2.98 22.14 -26.71
N LEU A 578 2.04 22.30 -25.78
CA LEU A 578 1.12 21.24 -25.39
C LEU A 578 0.18 20.85 -26.55
N ASP A 579 0.00 19.54 -26.76
CA ASP A 579 -1.06 19.03 -27.64
C ASP A 579 -2.39 18.99 -26.89
N GLU A 580 -3.15 20.06 -27.05
CA GLU A 580 -4.42 20.28 -26.35
C GLU A 580 -5.48 19.22 -26.70
N SER A 581 -5.46 18.72 -27.95
CA SER A 581 -6.39 17.69 -28.40
C SER A 581 -6.10 16.35 -27.73
N LEU A 582 -4.83 15.96 -27.71
CA LEU A 582 -4.39 14.73 -27.07
C LEU A 582 -4.63 14.79 -25.56
N LEU A 583 -4.34 15.92 -24.90
CA LEU A 583 -4.61 16.08 -23.48
C LEU A 583 -6.11 15.96 -23.16
N LYS A 584 -6.98 16.58 -23.96
CA LYS A 584 -8.43 16.46 -23.80
C LYS A 584 -8.89 15.01 -23.91
N GLN A 585 -8.32 14.25 -24.84
CA GLN A 585 -8.59 12.82 -25.01
C GLN A 585 -8.09 11.99 -23.82
N MET A 586 -6.84 12.21 -23.38
CA MET A 586 -6.24 11.49 -22.24
C MET A 586 -6.97 11.72 -20.92
N THR A 587 -7.57 12.89 -20.73
CA THR A 587 -8.26 13.26 -19.49
C THR A 587 -9.79 13.15 -19.58
N GLY A 588 -10.35 12.98 -20.77
CA GLY A 588 -11.79 13.06 -21.03
C GLY A 588 -12.58 11.77 -20.75
N GLY A 589 -11.91 10.63 -20.56
CA GLY A 589 -12.57 9.33 -20.49
C GLY A 589 -12.98 8.75 -21.84
N ASP A 590 -12.56 9.36 -22.93
CA ASP A 590 -12.77 8.85 -24.29
C ASP A 590 -11.83 7.69 -24.60
N LYS A 591 -12.26 6.75 -25.46
CA LYS A 591 -11.40 5.68 -25.94
C LYS A 591 -10.23 6.23 -26.74
N MET A 592 -9.07 5.72 -26.47
CA MET A 592 -7.82 5.99 -27.18
C MET A 592 -7.44 4.79 -28.02
N VAL A 593 -6.98 5.06 -29.27
CA VAL A 593 -6.37 4.03 -30.12
C VAL A 593 -4.87 4.05 -29.90
N ALA A 594 -4.31 2.90 -29.60
CA ALA A 594 -2.86 2.73 -29.39
C ALA A 594 -2.36 1.45 -30.08
N ARG A 595 -1.04 1.41 -30.32
CA ARG A 595 -0.40 0.26 -30.95
C ARG A 595 1.01 0.06 -30.41
N PHE A 596 1.29 -1.15 -29.95
CA PHE A 596 2.66 -1.58 -29.72
C PHE A 596 3.43 -1.73 -31.06
N MET A 597 4.75 -1.61 -30.98
CA MET A 597 5.60 -1.82 -32.17
C MET A 597 5.38 -3.24 -32.70
N TYR A 598 5.05 -3.36 -33.99
CA TYR A 598 4.68 -4.62 -34.65
C TYR A 598 3.38 -5.29 -34.14
N GLY A 599 2.59 -4.62 -33.28
CA GLY A 599 1.28 -5.09 -32.81
C GLY A 599 0.13 -4.62 -33.68
N ALA A 600 -1.07 -5.15 -33.43
CA ALA A 600 -2.33 -4.62 -33.95
C ALA A 600 -2.74 -3.36 -33.16
N ASP A 601 -3.56 -2.52 -33.79
CA ASP A 601 -4.21 -1.42 -33.09
C ASP A 601 -5.22 -1.98 -32.09
N PHE A 602 -5.27 -1.38 -30.89
CA PHE A 602 -6.27 -1.70 -29.86
C PHE A 602 -6.81 -0.40 -29.24
N GLU A 603 -7.97 -0.50 -28.63
CA GLU A 603 -8.63 0.62 -27.95
C GLU A 603 -8.64 0.38 -26.44
N PHE A 604 -8.35 1.42 -25.68
CA PHE A 604 -8.51 1.41 -24.22
C PHE A 604 -9.04 2.76 -23.72
N VAL A 605 -9.69 2.73 -22.56
CA VAL A 605 -10.11 3.96 -21.86
C VAL A 605 -9.03 4.31 -20.85
N PRO A 606 -8.46 5.53 -20.88
CA PRO A 606 -7.48 5.98 -19.89
C PRO A 606 -8.03 5.89 -18.47
N LYS A 607 -7.27 5.27 -17.58
CA LYS A 607 -7.56 5.18 -16.13
C LYS A 607 -6.60 6.05 -15.31
N PHE A 608 -5.61 6.65 -15.97
CA PHE A 608 -4.51 7.36 -15.32
C PHE A 608 -4.78 8.86 -15.18
N LYS A 609 -4.10 9.46 -14.22
CA LYS A 609 -3.96 10.91 -14.06
C LYS A 609 -2.57 11.32 -14.45
N LEU A 610 -2.48 12.38 -15.24
CA LEU A 610 -1.22 12.96 -15.71
C LEU A 610 -0.68 13.93 -14.67
N TRP A 611 0.59 13.75 -14.31
CA TRP A 611 1.35 14.64 -13.45
C TRP A 611 2.59 15.12 -14.20
N MET A 612 2.74 16.44 -14.33
CA MET A 612 3.91 17.04 -14.95
C MET A 612 4.68 17.89 -13.94
N ALA A 613 5.93 17.52 -13.67
CA ALA A 613 6.83 18.34 -12.88
C ALA A 613 7.69 19.19 -13.84
N THR A 614 7.61 20.49 -13.74
CA THR A 614 8.31 21.40 -14.67
C THR A 614 8.81 22.67 -13.98
N ASN A 615 9.86 23.26 -14.54
CA ASN A 615 10.32 24.61 -14.21
C ASN A 615 9.76 25.64 -15.19
N HIS A 616 9.38 25.20 -16.40
CA HIS A 616 8.83 26.06 -17.45
C HIS A 616 7.49 25.49 -17.92
N LEU A 617 6.47 26.33 -17.91
CA LEU A 617 5.13 25.93 -18.35
C LEU A 617 5.08 25.82 -19.88
N PRO A 618 4.54 24.72 -20.43
CA PRO A 618 4.44 24.58 -21.88
C PRO A 618 3.48 25.60 -22.50
N PHE A 619 3.71 25.97 -23.75
CA PHE A 619 2.88 26.95 -24.42
C PHE A 619 1.49 26.36 -24.77
N ILE A 620 0.42 27.07 -24.40
CA ILE A 620 -0.98 26.72 -24.70
C ILE A 620 -1.56 27.82 -25.59
N ARG A 621 -2.06 27.43 -26.78
CA ARG A 621 -2.68 28.38 -27.73
C ARG A 621 -4.16 28.56 -27.52
N GLY A 622 -4.83 27.58 -26.92
CA GLY A 622 -6.27 27.60 -26.67
C GLY A 622 -6.65 28.67 -25.66
N THR A 623 -7.52 29.55 -26.04
CA THR A 623 -8.13 30.56 -25.15
C THR A 623 -9.45 30.07 -24.56
N ASP A 624 -9.95 28.89 -25.03
CA ASP A 624 -11.20 28.30 -24.56
C ASP A 624 -11.05 27.69 -23.15
N ASP A 625 -12.13 27.71 -22.37
CA ASP A 625 -12.14 27.16 -21.01
C ASP A 625 -11.98 25.63 -20.99
N GLY A 626 -12.14 24.97 -22.14
CA GLY A 626 -12.08 23.51 -22.23
C GLY A 626 -10.72 22.92 -21.87
N ILE A 627 -9.59 23.62 -22.15
CA ILE A 627 -8.27 23.19 -21.75
C ILE A 627 -7.94 23.66 -20.33
N TRP A 628 -8.25 24.95 -20.02
CA TRP A 628 -7.84 25.57 -18.77
C TRP A 628 -8.50 24.93 -17.53
N ARG A 629 -9.76 24.48 -17.64
CA ARG A 629 -10.45 23.77 -16.56
C ARG A 629 -9.84 22.40 -16.22
N ARG A 630 -9.02 21.86 -17.14
CA ARG A 630 -8.36 20.57 -16.98
C ARG A 630 -7.01 20.67 -16.27
N LEU A 631 -6.53 21.88 -16.05
CA LEU A 631 -5.21 22.10 -15.45
C LEU A 631 -5.36 22.50 -13.98
N ILE A 632 -4.73 21.74 -13.10
CA ILE A 632 -4.60 22.09 -11.69
C ILE A 632 -3.11 22.28 -11.42
N GLY A 633 -2.75 23.50 -10.97
CA GLY A 633 -1.38 23.84 -10.64
C GLY A 633 -1.09 23.62 -9.17
N VAL A 634 0.03 22.97 -8.87
CA VAL A 634 0.54 22.80 -7.51
C VAL A 634 1.82 23.64 -7.38
N PRO A 635 1.81 24.74 -6.61
CA PRO A 635 2.97 25.61 -6.50
C PRO A 635 4.01 25.03 -5.52
N PHE A 636 5.21 24.74 -6.02
CA PHE A 636 6.38 24.37 -5.24
C PHE A 636 7.29 25.58 -5.10
N THR A 637 6.92 26.53 -4.25
CA THR A 637 7.59 27.84 -4.11
C THR A 637 8.75 27.83 -3.16
N HIS A 638 8.77 26.91 -2.19
CA HIS A 638 9.84 26.83 -1.19
C HIS A 638 11.10 26.22 -1.80
N GLN A 639 12.22 26.94 -1.73
CA GLN A 639 13.54 26.44 -2.08
C GLN A 639 14.31 26.06 -0.82
N VAL A 640 14.73 24.82 -0.72
CA VAL A 640 15.51 24.35 0.42
C VAL A 640 16.92 24.91 0.34
N PRO A 641 17.42 25.65 1.37
CA PRO A 641 18.81 26.12 1.46
C PRO A 641 19.79 24.94 1.33
N LEU A 642 20.99 25.21 0.78
CA LEU A 642 21.98 24.12 0.53
C LEU A 642 22.41 23.42 1.82
N GLU A 643 22.51 24.16 2.91
CA GLU A 643 22.86 23.71 4.25
C GLU A 643 21.78 22.86 4.93
N GLU A 644 20.52 22.97 4.50
CA GLU A 644 19.38 22.25 5.04
C GLU A 644 18.99 21.03 4.18
N VAL A 645 19.72 20.77 3.08
CA VAL A 645 19.44 19.63 2.21
C VAL A 645 19.78 18.33 2.91
N ASP A 646 18.76 17.57 3.28
CA ASP A 646 18.93 16.21 3.80
C ASP A 646 19.26 15.23 2.67
N LYS A 647 20.53 14.82 2.58
CA LYS A 647 21.00 13.86 1.58
C LYS A 647 20.44 12.45 1.78
N ASN A 648 19.93 12.14 2.96
CA ASN A 648 19.36 10.83 3.32
C ASN A 648 17.82 10.83 3.26
N LEU A 649 17.19 11.92 2.83
CA LEU A 649 15.74 12.05 2.84
C LEU A 649 15.04 10.92 2.06
N GLU A 650 15.52 10.57 0.87
CA GLU A 650 14.94 9.47 0.08
C GLU A 650 15.00 8.15 0.84
N ALA A 651 16.12 7.83 1.49
CA ALA A 651 16.27 6.60 2.27
C ALA A 651 15.36 6.58 3.53
N LYS A 652 15.08 7.75 4.12
CA LYS A 652 14.13 7.89 5.24
C LYS A 652 12.69 7.64 4.74
N LEU A 653 12.31 8.26 3.63
CA LEU A 653 11.00 8.08 3.02
C LEU A 653 10.78 6.64 2.49
N ASP A 654 11.83 5.96 2.06
CA ASP A 654 11.76 4.56 1.65
C ASP A 654 11.36 3.63 2.81
N ARG A 655 11.73 3.95 4.04
CA ARG A 655 11.33 3.19 5.24
C ARG A 655 9.87 3.43 5.63
N GLU A 656 9.31 4.57 5.26
CA GLU A 656 7.93 4.97 5.55
C GLU A 656 6.94 4.61 4.44
N GLN A 657 7.36 3.91 3.40
CA GLN A 657 6.51 3.61 2.24
C GLN A 657 5.16 2.98 2.60
N PRO A 658 5.05 2.04 3.58
CA PRO A 658 3.73 1.53 3.99
C PRO A 658 2.81 2.61 4.57
N GLY A 659 3.33 3.51 5.40
CA GLY A 659 2.56 4.63 5.95
C GLY A 659 2.20 5.68 4.89
N ILE A 660 3.10 5.92 3.92
CA ILE A 660 2.82 6.80 2.78
C ILE A 660 1.69 6.21 1.92
N LEU A 661 1.67 4.89 1.72
CA LEU A 661 0.57 4.25 1.01
C LEU A 661 -0.76 4.42 1.77
N SER A 662 -0.75 4.32 3.11
CA SER A 662 -1.94 4.61 3.92
C SER A 662 -2.40 6.05 3.77
N TRP A 663 -1.46 7.01 3.78
CA TRP A 663 -1.76 8.43 3.53
C TRP A 663 -2.38 8.64 2.13
N ILE A 664 -1.96 7.87 1.12
CA ILE A 664 -2.55 7.90 -0.23
C ILE A 664 -3.99 7.35 -0.20
N VAL A 665 -4.23 6.25 0.52
CA VAL A 665 -5.56 5.65 0.67
C VAL A 665 -6.51 6.61 1.39
N ASP A 666 -6.06 7.26 2.47
CA ASP A 666 -6.84 8.30 3.16
C ASP A 666 -7.19 9.46 2.22
N GLY A 667 -6.26 9.84 1.35
CA GLY A 667 -6.51 10.84 0.32
C GLY A 667 -7.58 10.40 -0.70
N ALA A 668 -7.64 9.13 -1.06
CA ALA A 668 -8.67 8.59 -1.94
C ALA A 668 -10.06 8.61 -1.29
N ILE A 669 -10.14 8.32 0.00
CA ILE A 669 -11.38 8.38 0.79
C ILE A 669 -11.83 9.84 0.92
N ALA A 670 -10.91 10.75 1.26
CA ALA A 670 -11.22 12.18 1.37
C ALA A 670 -11.70 12.76 0.04
N TRP A 671 -11.06 12.41 -1.08
CA TRP A 671 -11.52 12.82 -2.40
C TRP A 671 -12.96 12.37 -2.71
N GLN A 672 -13.33 11.15 -2.38
CA GLN A 672 -14.68 10.65 -2.64
C GLN A 672 -15.76 11.40 -1.87
N SER A 673 -15.46 11.90 -0.69
CA SER A 673 -16.42 12.65 0.14
C SER A 673 -16.45 14.15 -0.16
N GLU A 674 -15.31 14.74 -0.56
CA GLU A 674 -15.13 16.19 -0.68
C GLU A 674 -14.97 16.67 -2.13
N GLY A 675 -14.56 15.78 -3.06
CA GLY A 675 -14.12 16.14 -4.40
C GLY A 675 -12.80 16.93 -4.41
N LEU A 676 -12.31 17.29 -5.59
CA LEU A 676 -11.18 18.21 -5.72
C LEU A 676 -11.63 19.67 -5.62
N THR A 677 -11.03 20.40 -4.71
CA THR A 677 -11.35 21.82 -4.44
C THR A 677 -10.05 22.65 -4.45
N PRO A 678 -9.46 22.95 -5.63
CA PRO A 678 -8.19 23.66 -5.70
C PRO A 678 -8.13 24.88 -4.81
N THR A 679 -7.05 25.04 -4.04
CA THR A 679 -6.85 26.17 -3.12
C THR A 679 -6.72 27.52 -3.85
N ALA A 680 -6.71 28.62 -3.10
CA ALA A 680 -6.52 29.94 -3.69
C ALA A 680 -5.17 30.06 -4.43
N SER A 681 -4.10 29.53 -3.84
CA SER A 681 -2.76 29.51 -4.46
C SER A 681 -2.71 28.70 -5.76
N MET A 682 -3.36 27.56 -5.80
CA MET A 682 -3.49 26.73 -7.01
C MET A 682 -4.26 27.46 -8.13
N ARG A 683 -5.38 28.11 -7.78
CA ARG A 683 -6.18 28.88 -8.75
C ARG A 683 -5.43 30.09 -9.29
N GLU A 684 -4.72 30.81 -8.43
CA GLU A 684 -3.95 31.99 -8.85
C GLU A 684 -2.77 31.60 -9.76
N MET A 685 -2.12 30.45 -9.49
CA MET A 685 -1.09 29.93 -10.37
C MET A 685 -1.62 29.69 -11.79
N ILE A 686 -2.76 29.01 -11.95
CA ILE A 686 -3.35 28.74 -13.26
C ILE A 686 -3.85 30.02 -13.93
N LYS A 687 -4.38 30.96 -13.16
CA LYS A 687 -4.82 32.26 -13.67
C LYS A 687 -3.64 33.10 -14.21
N THR A 688 -2.52 33.10 -13.49
CA THR A 688 -1.27 33.74 -13.95
C THR A 688 -0.75 33.08 -15.21
N TYR A 689 -0.69 31.74 -15.23
CA TYR A 689 -0.30 30.97 -16.41
C TYR A 689 -1.17 31.32 -17.64
N ARG A 690 -2.50 31.39 -17.46
CA ARG A 690 -3.43 31.75 -18.54
C ARG A 690 -3.17 33.15 -19.06
N LYS A 691 -2.86 34.12 -18.20
CA LYS A 691 -2.52 35.50 -18.59
C LYS A 691 -1.22 35.54 -19.40
N GLU A 692 -0.20 34.82 -18.94
CA GLU A 692 1.10 34.75 -19.65
C GLU A 692 0.98 34.13 -21.03
N MET A 693 0.03 33.20 -21.23
CA MET A 693 -0.23 32.58 -22.52
C MET A 693 -1.15 33.40 -23.42
N ASP A 694 -1.85 34.42 -22.90
CA ASP A 694 -2.74 35.28 -23.69
C ASP A 694 -1.93 36.37 -24.40
N ILE A 695 -1.55 36.08 -25.66
CA ILE A 695 -0.80 37.01 -26.53
C ILE A 695 -1.51 38.37 -26.65
N ILE A 696 -2.84 38.39 -26.68
CA ILE A 696 -3.60 39.64 -26.80
C ILE A 696 -3.54 40.45 -25.52
N GLU A 697 -3.61 39.78 -24.35
CA GLU A 697 -3.50 40.48 -23.04
C GLU A 697 -2.12 41.06 -22.85
N ARG A 698 -1.06 40.31 -23.23
CA ARG A 698 0.32 40.83 -23.19
C ARG A 698 0.52 42.01 -24.12
N PHE A 699 0.04 41.91 -25.36
CA PHE A 699 0.05 43.05 -26.28
C PHE A 699 -0.66 44.26 -25.71
N VAL A 700 -1.84 44.06 -25.11
CA VAL A 700 -2.61 45.17 -24.53
C VAL A 700 -1.86 45.77 -23.34
N ALA A 701 -1.27 44.97 -22.47
CA ALA A 701 -0.48 45.45 -21.34
C ALA A 701 0.76 46.28 -21.77
N ASP A 702 1.45 45.82 -22.82
CA ASP A 702 2.68 46.43 -23.29
C ASP A 702 2.42 47.69 -24.14
N CYS A 703 1.46 47.65 -25.07
CA CYS A 703 1.28 48.62 -26.13
C CYS A 703 0.04 49.50 -25.99
N CYS A 704 -0.88 49.21 -25.05
CA CYS A 704 -2.15 49.90 -24.96
C CYS A 704 -2.41 50.43 -23.56
N GLU A 705 -3.27 51.43 -23.48
CA GLU A 705 -3.89 51.98 -22.28
C GLU A 705 -5.38 51.70 -22.31
N VAL A 706 -5.92 51.17 -21.23
CA VAL A 706 -7.36 50.90 -21.06
C VAL A 706 -7.95 52.07 -20.28
N GLU A 707 -8.77 52.92 -20.96
CA GLU A 707 -9.35 54.13 -20.41
C GLU A 707 -10.78 54.31 -20.86
N GLU A 708 -11.65 54.67 -19.94
CA GLU A 708 -13.06 54.97 -20.26
C GLU A 708 -13.16 56.17 -21.25
N GLY A 709 -13.86 55.97 -22.33
CA GLY A 709 -13.96 56.99 -23.39
C GLY A 709 -12.92 56.89 -24.50
N ALA A 710 -11.82 56.20 -24.29
CA ALA A 710 -10.80 56.01 -25.32
C ALA A 710 -11.34 55.12 -26.48
N THR A 711 -10.85 55.42 -27.70
CA THR A 711 -11.16 54.58 -28.86
C THR A 711 -9.94 54.42 -29.77
N VAL A 712 -9.80 53.26 -30.43
CA VAL A 712 -8.74 53.01 -31.39
C VAL A 712 -9.29 52.41 -32.67
N LYS A 713 -8.76 52.81 -33.79
CA LYS A 713 -9.13 52.24 -35.11
C LYS A 713 -8.65 50.80 -35.22
N ALA A 714 -9.53 49.87 -35.68
CA ALA A 714 -9.23 48.45 -35.75
C ALA A 714 -7.99 48.12 -36.62
N SER A 715 -7.77 48.87 -37.69
CA SER A 715 -6.56 48.73 -38.51
C SER A 715 -5.28 49.20 -37.81
N ALA A 716 -5.36 50.29 -37.03
CA ALA A 716 -4.20 50.85 -36.33
C ALA A 716 -3.71 49.90 -35.20
N ILE A 717 -4.65 49.40 -34.40
CA ILE A 717 -4.29 48.48 -33.32
C ILE A 717 -3.77 47.13 -33.85
N TYR A 718 -4.28 46.66 -35.01
CA TYR A 718 -3.75 45.46 -35.65
C TYR A 718 -2.32 45.64 -36.19
N GLN A 719 -1.99 46.80 -36.76
CA GLN A 719 -0.62 47.09 -37.19
C GLN A 719 0.35 47.20 -35.99
N ALA A 720 -0.07 47.84 -34.91
CA ALA A 720 0.71 47.87 -33.67
C ALA A 720 0.94 46.45 -33.12
N TYR A 721 -0.11 45.62 -33.08
CA TYR A 721 0.02 44.21 -32.69
C TYR A 721 0.99 43.43 -33.58
N LYS A 722 0.90 43.58 -34.89
CA LYS A 722 1.77 42.90 -35.85
C LYS A 722 3.25 43.27 -35.62
N LYS A 723 3.53 44.57 -35.38
CA LYS A 723 4.88 45.06 -35.06
C LYS A 723 5.36 44.46 -33.77
N TRP A 724 4.59 44.60 -32.68
CA TRP A 724 4.92 44.06 -31.34
C TRP A 724 5.15 42.54 -31.40
N ALA A 725 4.31 41.76 -32.06
CA ALA A 725 4.43 40.33 -32.18
C ALA A 725 5.73 39.90 -32.89
N LEU A 726 6.15 40.64 -33.93
CA LEU A 726 7.39 40.38 -34.67
C LEU A 726 8.61 40.72 -33.78
N GLU A 727 8.57 41.84 -33.06
CA GLU A 727 9.66 42.29 -32.12
C GLU A 727 9.84 41.35 -30.94
N ASN A 728 8.75 40.71 -30.47
CA ASN A 728 8.76 39.75 -29.37
C ASN A 728 8.83 38.28 -29.83
N SER A 729 9.10 38.01 -31.12
CA SER A 729 9.15 36.65 -31.67
C SER A 729 7.85 35.84 -31.50
N GLU A 730 6.71 36.53 -31.39
CA GLU A 730 5.39 35.96 -31.19
C GLU A 730 4.71 35.57 -32.51
N HIS A 731 3.78 34.60 -32.40
CA HIS A 731 3.00 34.21 -33.55
C HIS A 731 2.01 35.31 -33.97
N VAL A 732 2.20 35.86 -35.17
CA VAL A 732 1.33 36.91 -35.72
C VAL A 732 -0.02 36.33 -36.14
N TYR A 733 -1.09 36.65 -35.38
CA TYR A 733 -2.45 36.28 -35.81
C TYR A 733 -2.86 37.00 -37.07
N THR A 734 -3.70 36.34 -37.89
CA THR A 734 -4.38 37.02 -38.99
C THR A 734 -5.27 38.12 -38.43
N ASN A 735 -5.54 39.17 -39.24
CA ASN A 735 -6.42 40.28 -38.84
C ASN A 735 -7.80 39.79 -38.36
N THR A 736 -8.33 38.74 -38.97
CA THR A 736 -9.62 38.15 -38.58
C THR A 736 -9.54 37.48 -37.21
N LYS A 737 -8.46 36.69 -36.94
CA LYS A 737 -8.25 36.02 -35.64
C LYS A 737 -7.99 37.07 -34.55
N PHE A 738 -7.06 38.00 -34.78
CA PHE A 738 -6.81 39.10 -33.87
C PHE A 738 -8.07 39.86 -33.49
N GLY A 739 -8.88 40.24 -34.51
CA GLY A 739 -10.14 40.95 -34.30
C GLY A 739 -11.17 40.16 -33.50
N LYS A 740 -11.25 38.83 -33.68
CA LYS A 740 -12.11 37.95 -32.86
C LYS A 740 -11.65 37.92 -31.39
N GLU A 741 -10.37 37.72 -31.15
CA GLU A 741 -9.82 37.64 -29.78
C GLU A 741 -9.91 38.97 -29.04
N LEU A 742 -9.56 40.09 -29.71
CA LEU A 742 -9.69 41.42 -29.13
C LEU A 742 -11.16 41.80 -28.84
N SER A 743 -12.11 41.35 -29.67
CA SER A 743 -13.56 41.60 -29.46
C SER A 743 -14.15 40.84 -28.27
N LYS A 744 -13.47 39.80 -27.73
CA LYS A 744 -13.86 39.16 -26.46
C LYS A 744 -13.60 40.06 -25.26
N LYS A 745 -12.65 41.00 -25.39
CA LYS A 745 -12.18 41.90 -24.29
C LYS A 745 -12.69 43.34 -24.43
N PHE A 746 -12.88 43.81 -25.65
CA PHE A 746 -13.23 45.21 -25.94
C PHE A 746 -14.37 45.31 -26.96
N ASP A 747 -15.37 46.11 -26.66
CA ASP A 747 -16.51 46.38 -27.55
C ASP A 747 -16.09 47.03 -28.86
N LYS A 748 -16.69 46.58 -29.95
CA LYS A 748 -16.44 47.10 -31.27
C LYS A 748 -17.60 47.98 -31.73
N LYS A 749 -17.29 49.20 -32.21
CA LYS A 749 -18.27 50.14 -32.80
C LYS A 749 -17.89 50.45 -34.25
N LYS A 750 -18.89 50.50 -35.14
CA LYS A 750 -18.71 50.94 -36.52
C LYS A 750 -19.15 52.41 -36.67
N VAL A 751 -18.22 53.27 -37.11
CA VAL A 751 -18.48 54.70 -37.33
C VAL A 751 -18.09 55.03 -38.78
N LYS A 752 -19.03 55.57 -39.57
CA LYS A 752 -18.83 55.90 -40.98
C LYS A 752 -18.05 54.83 -41.76
N GLY A 753 -18.48 53.56 -41.63
CA GLY A 753 -17.85 52.44 -42.34
C GLY A 753 -16.59 51.86 -41.73
N THR A 754 -15.98 52.50 -40.76
CA THR A 754 -14.74 52.12 -40.11
C THR A 754 -15.02 51.48 -38.73
N ASN A 755 -14.32 50.41 -38.39
CA ASN A 755 -14.40 49.74 -37.06
C ASN A 755 -13.45 50.35 -36.07
N PHE A 756 -13.95 50.61 -34.85
CA PHE A 756 -13.18 51.09 -33.70
C PHE A 756 -13.43 50.17 -32.51
N TYR A 757 -12.41 49.97 -31.69
CA TYR A 757 -12.55 49.37 -30.34
C TYR A 757 -12.70 50.47 -29.31
N LYS A 758 -13.57 50.28 -28.29
CA LYS A 758 -13.85 51.19 -27.22
C LYS A 758 -13.02 50.85 -25.97
N LYS A 759 -12.83 51.84 -25.08
CA LYS A 759 -12.12 51.73 -23.80
C LYS A 759 -10.67 51.35 -23.94
N ILE A 760 -10.06 51.55 -25.10
CA ILE A 760 -8.66 51.21 -25.38
C ILE A 760 -8.05 52.23 -26.34
N ARG A 761 -6.79 52.62 -26.08
CA ARG A 761 -5.94 53.36 -26.98
C ARG A 761 -4.53 52.81 -27.03
N LEU A 762 -3.76 53.11 -28.08
CA LEU A 762 -2.34 52.80 -28.12
C LEU A 762 -1.55 53.76 -27.23
N LYS A 763 -0.56 53.26 -26.50
CA LYS A 763 0.39 54.11 -25.77
C LYS A 763 1.11 55.06 -26.75
N PRO A 764 1.42 56.32 -26.35
CA PRO A 764 2.28 57.16 -27.15
C PRO A 764 3.62 56.47 -27.43
N ILE A 765 4.08 56.52 -28.67
CA ILE A 765 5.43 56.06 -28.99
C ILE A 765 6.38 57.11 -28.43
N GLU A 766 7.11 56.76 -27.34
CA GLU A 766 8.23 57.59 -26.92
C GLU A 766 9.26 57.62 -28.03
N ASP A 767 9.42 58.80 -28.69
CA ASP A 767 10.49 58.97 -29.66
C ASP A 767 11.82 59.09 -28.88
N PRO A 768 12.77 58.15 -29.08
CA PRO A 768 14.05 58.16 -28.37
C PRO A 768 14.87 59.45 -28.57
N ARG A 769 14.48 60.31 -29.53
CA ARG A 769 15.12 61.56 -29.85
C ARG A 769 14.71 62.74 -28.94
N THR A 770 13.65 62.60 -28.17
CA THR A 770 13.22 63.71 -27.24
C THR A 770 14.00 63.79 -25.95
N ASN A 771 14.79 62.76 -25.58
CA ASN A 771 15.64 62.78 -24.37
C ASN A 771 17.05 63.37 -24.58
N PHE A 772 17.34 63.97 -25.73
CA PHE A 772 18.66 64.58 -26.01
C PHE A 772 18.64 66.12 -26.03
N LEU A 773 17.50 66.74 -25.71
CA LEU A 773 17.44 68.21 -25.58
C LEU A 773 16.87 68.64 -24.20
N GLY A 774 17.69 68.48 -23.17
CA GLY A 774 17.34 68.91 -21.81
C GLY A 774 18.50 68.85 -20.85
N ASN A 775 19.36 69.85 -20.94
CA ASN A 775 20.49 70.30 -20.09
C ASN A 775 21.87 69.79 -20.43
#